data_560b76316a5ba21fa30d7ac2612ac0ef
#
_entry.id   560b76316a5ba21fa30d7ac2612ac0ef
#
_cell.length_a   1.000
_cell.length_b   1.000
_cell.length_c   1.000
_cell.angle_alpha   90.00
_cell.angle_beta   90.00
_cell.angle_gamma   90.00
#
_symmetry.space_group_name_H-M   'P 1'
#
loop_
_entity.id
_entity.type
_entity.pdbx_description
1 polymer ?
#
loop_
_entity_poly.entity_id
_entity_poly.type
_entity_poly.pdbx_seq_one_letter_code
_entity_poly.pdbx_strand_id
1 'polypeptide(L)'
;MEKEILQTQNRIPLIYAYSDEHFSGCLKVGYTERETAEERIREQFIHQPKQTWQIVLQEKAIKKNGEFFKDHAVHRVLEKHGFKRIRDENGTLTEWFECTLKDVQAALLEVKTGVENTERKIHNFPMRPEQQEAVEKTAAYFADMKRTSPNKTPHFLWNAKMRFGKTFTAYQLAKKMGWKKILILTFKPAVQNAWEEDLRNHIDFENWQFIRAKEKDAGEQYNNADKNYPIVAFASFQDFLGKGVAGSLKIKNEWAHSINWDCVIFDEYHFGAWRENAHDLFAMDDSDLSNEEKDFDEDILPITANHYLYLSGTPFRAIATGEFVEEQIYNWTYADEQKAKKEWVGENNPYEDLPQMVMLTYRLPENISHIAETGEFNEFDLNEFFRATQEHRRDEAQFVHKEEVQKWLQFIQNRLPESIVDNLKRKTEKPAFPFSDVRLLSALNHTFWFLPDVASCYAMKNLLRQKQNSFFKDYEIIVCAGTEAGIGVEALKPVKNAMKNHEKTITLSCGKLTTGITVKEWGGIFMLRNASSPETYFQAAFRVQSPFVLRNSSGEKLIVKQQCFVFDFAPNRALRCVSEYSGRLNNNDSQNAEQKVAEFIQFLPILAYDGASMKEIDATGVLDFALSGTTATLLARKWESALLVNVDNITLKNLMNNPTAIAALENIEGFRSLREEIETVINQSEKVKSAKKNVENLGQKEKRELTEEEKKEKSLRKKIQEKLIKFATRIPIFMYLSEWREETLHDVITQLEAELFFKVTGITQDDFGLLKSLNVFNESLMNEAVFQFKRYEDASLEYTGINRYENDLMVGGYNTQMSVKDFR
;
A
#
# COMPACT_ATOMS: atom_id res chain seq x y z
N MET A 1 8.25 63.11 -30.33
CA MET A 1 8.65 62.33 -29.15
C MET A 1 7.42 61.64 -28.58
N GLU A 2 7.06 60.51 -29.11
CA GLU A 2 5.99 59.65 -28.56
C GLU A 2 6.52 58.99 -27.26
N LYS A 3 5.80 59.25 -26.17
CA LYS A 3 6.08 58.61 -24.90
C LYS A 3 5.78 57.10 -25.03
N GLU A 4 6.80 56.28 -24.91
CA GLU A 4 6.62 54.80 -24.71
C GLU A 4 5.76 54.58 -23.48
N ILE A 5 4.58 54.06 -23.69
CA ILE A 5 3.57 53.75 -22.66
C ILE A 5 3.80 52.35 -22.07
N LEU A 6 4.77 51.59 -22.53
CA LEU A 6 5.09 50.28 -22.02
C LEU A 6 6.17 50.35 -20.93
N GLN A 7 5.73 50.32 -19.67
CA GLN A 7 6.63 50.15 -18.54
C GLN A 7 7.03 48.66 -18.46
N THR A 8 8.33 48.40 -18.45
CA THR A 8 8.85 47.06 -18.09
C THR A 8 8.35 46.66 -16.70
N GLN A 9 7.66 45.57 -16.61
CA GLN A 9 7.22 45.01 -15.32
C GLN A 9 8.42 44.70 -14.43
N ASN A 10 8.37 45.14 -13.18
CA ASN A 10 9.36 44.80 -12.18
C ASN A 10 9.37 43.29 -11.97
N ARG A 11 10.52 42.67 -12.21
CA ARG A 11 10.68 41.21 -12.03
C ARG A 11 10.78 40.86 -10.54
N ILE A 12 10.22 39.72 -10.15
CA ILE A 12 10.32 39.21 -8.79
C ILE A 12 11.77 38.75 -8.55
N PRO A 13 12.47 39.30 -7.55
CA PRO A 13 13.86 38.93 -7.29
C PRO A 13 13.97 37.49 -6.75
N LEU A 14 15.15 36.90 -6.94
CA LEU A 14 15.47 35.51 -6.55
C LEU A 14 16.59 35.49 -5.52
N ILE A 15 16.46 34.59 -4.55
CA ILE A 15 17.59 34.09 -3.73
C ILE A 15 18.06 32.79 -4.36
N TYR A 16 19.37 32.64 -4.49
CA TYR A 16 19.97 31.43 -5.00
C TYR A 16 21.11 30.97 -4.10
N ALA A 17 21.39 29.66 -4.14
CA ALA A 17 22.62 29.10 -3.55
C ALA A 17 23.29 28.18 -4.56
N TYR A 18 24.63 28.20 -4.58
CA TYR A 18 25.41 27.28 -5.39
C TYR A 18 26.67 26.80 -4.65
N SER A 19 27.11 25.59 -5.05
CA SER A 19 28.39 25.02 -4.64
C SER A 19 29.45 25.24 -5.74
N ASP A 20 30.71 25.27 -5.37
CA ASP A 20 31.84 25.35 -6.29
C ASP A 20 32.91 24.35 -5.86
N GLU A 21 33.60 23.72 -6.84
CA GLU A 21 34.64 22.70 -6.57
C GLU A 21 35.78 23.23 -5.72
N HIS A 22 36.07 24.55 -5.76
CA HIS A 22 37.13 25.20 -4.98
C HIS A 22 36.73 25.49 -3.53
N PHE A 23 35.44 25.40 -3.18
CA PHE A 23 34.88 25.67 -1.86
C PHE A 23 34.14 24.48 -1.30
N SER A 24 34.83 23.35 -1.19
CA SER A 24 34.23 22.10 -0.71
C SER A 24 33.60 22.26 0.67
N GLY A 25 32.35 21.82 0.83
CA GLY A 25 31.59 21.93 2.08
C GLY A 25 30.96 23.30 2.35
N CYS A 26 31.02 24.22 1.39
CA CYS A 26 30.49 25.57 1.50
C CYS A 26 29.44 25.82 0.43
N LEU A 27 28.50 26.72 0.73
CA LEU A 27 27.55 27.23 -0.22
C LEU A 27 27.63 28.76 -0.30
N LYS A 28 27.60 29.29 -1.51
CA LYS A 28 27.42 30.73 -1.73
C LYS A 28 25.94 31.04 -1.81
N VAL A 29 25.47 32.01 -1.00
CA VAL A 29 24.07 32.46 -0.97
C VAL A 29 24.01 33.88 -1.49
N GLY A 30 23.30 34.09 -2.60
CA GLY A 30 23.23 35.38 -3.28
C GLY A 30 21.83 35.79 -3.67
N TYR A 31 21.71 37.01 -4.18
CA TYR A 31 20.48 37.66 -4.64
C TYR A 31 20.60 38.10 -6.10
N THR A 32 19.52 38.01 -6.86
CA THR A 32 19.48 38.52 -8.23
C THR A 32 18.10 39.08 -8.63
N GLU A 33 18.10 40.10 -9.44
CA GLU A 33 16.92 40.61 -10.14
C GLU A 33 16.88 40.11 -11.60
N ARG A 34 17.87 39.30 -12.02
CA ARG A 34 17.89 38.64 -13.32
C ARG A 34 16.79 37.60 -13.43
N GLU A 35 16.54 37.15 -14.66
CA GLU A 35 15.54 36.13 -14.93
C GLU A 35 15.90 34.78 -14.27
N THR A 36 17.19 34.44 -14.28
CA THR A 36 17.72 33.23 -13.66
C THR A 36 18.95 33.50 -12.79
N ALA A 37 19.19 32.65 -11.81
CA ALA A 37 20.42 32.68 -11.02
C ALA A 37 21.64 32.35 -11.90
N GLU A 38 21.46 31.50 -12.91
CA GLU A 38 22.52 31.09 -13.83
C GLU A 38 23.11 32.28 -14.59
N GLU A 39 22.28 33.21 -15.08
CA GLU A 39 22.76 34.44 -15.74
C GLU A 39 23.66 35.24 -14.79
N ARG A 40 23.23 35.38 -13.52
CA ARG A 40 23.99 36.14 -12.52
C ARG A 40 25.31 35.46 -12.16
N ILE A 41 25.30 34.15 -12.03
CA ILE A 41 26.50 33.39 -11.67
C ILE A 41 27.49 33.39 -12.84
N ARG A 42 27.03 33.20 -14.08
CA ARG A 42 27.89 33.27 -15.28
C ARG A 42 28.61 34.62 -15.42
N GLU A 43 27.97 35.71 -15.04
CA GLU A 43 28.61 37.05 -15.03
C GLU A 43 29.81 37.07 -14.06
N GLN A 44 29.79 36.34 -12.99
CA GLN A 44 30.88 36.26 -12.01
C GLN A 44 32.07 35.39 -12.51
N PHE A 45 31.79 34.44 -13.41
CA PHE A 45 32.74 33.46 -13.94
C PHE A 45 33.08 33.68 -15.42
N ILE A 46 32.92 34.88 -15.96
CA ILE A 46 33.09 35.20 -17.40
C ILE A 46 34.48 34.78 -17.94
N HIS A 47 35.50 34.71 -17.09
CA HIS A 47 36.87 34.41 -17.51
C HIS A 47 37.29 32.96 -17.24
N GLN A 48 36.40 32.12 -16.71
CA GLN A 48 36.75 30.71 -16.43
C GLN A 48 36.32 29.80 -17.60
N PRO A 49 37.27 29.04 -18.17
CA PRO A 49 37.04 28.21 -19.35
C PRO A 49 36.21 26.92 -19.05
N LYS A 50 35.99 26.59 -17.76
CA LYS A 50 35.30 25.40 -17.32
C LYS A 50 34.36 25.74 -16.17
N GLN A 51 33.13 25.24 -16.24
CA GLN A 51 32.14 25.43 -15.17
C GLN A 51 32.48 24.56 -13.97
N THR A 52 32.82 25.18 -12.83
CA THR A 52 33.16 24.53 -11.56
C THR A 52 32.02 24.58 -10.53
N TRP A 53 30.96 25.30 -10.83
CA TRP A 53 29.85 25.57 -9.93
C TRP A 53 28.55 24.82 -10.33
N GLN A 54 27.72 24.53 -9.31
CA GLN A 54 26.41 23.92 -9.48
C GLN A 54 25.38 24.65 -8.61
N ILE A 55 24.28 25.12 -9.25
CA ILE A 55 23.16 25.70 -8.50
C ILE A 55 22.45 24.61 -7.73
N VAL A 56 22.31 24.80 -6.42
CA VAL A 56 21.64 23.86 -5.52
C VAL A 56 20.28 24.40 -5.02
N LEU A 57 20.05 25.72 -5.11
CA LEU A 57 18.83 26.40 -4.70
C LEU A 57 18.57 27.61 -5.57
N GLN A 58 17.29 27.83 -5.96
CA GLN A 58 16.78 29.07 -6.54
C GLN A 58 15.34 29.25 -6.12
N GLU A 59 15.01 30.34 -5.41
CA GLU A 59 13.68 30.62 -4.91
C GLU A 59 13.32 32.09 -4.96
N LYS A 60 12.02 32.42 -5.09
CA LYS A 60 11.55 33.81 -5.06
C LYS A 60 11.80 34.45 -3.71
N ALA A 61 12.38 35.66 -3.72
CA ALA A 61 12.74 36.46 -2.55
C ALA A 61 11.55 37.27 -2.03
N ILE A 62 10.42 36.59 -1.70
CA ILE A 62 9.19 37.23 -1.22
C ILE A 62 8.78 36.59 0.10
N LYS A 63 8.44 37.42 1.09
CA LYS A 63 7.84 37.04 2.35
C LYS A 63 6.34 36.75 2.19
N LYS A 64 5.72 36.07 3.18
CA LYS A 64 4.27 35.80 3.19
C LYS A 64 3.39 37.07 3.14
N ASN A 65 3.89 38.19 3.62
CA ASN A 65 3.20 39.49 3.57
C ASN A 65 3.36 40.26 2.23
N GLY A 66 4.03 39.65 1.24
CA GLY A 66 4.25 40.26 -0.09
C GLY A 66 5.48 41.15 -0.20
N GLU A 67 6.23 41.40 0.89
CA GLU A 67 7.48 42.18 0.85
C GLU A 67 8.63 41.35 0.30
N PHE A 68 9.48 41.97 -0.56
CA PHE A 68 10.71 41.28 -0.93
C PHE A 68 11.83 41.53 0.06
N PHE A 69 12.79 40.59 0.05
CA PHE A 69 13.97 40.66 0.88
C PHE A 69 15.22 40.35 0.05
N LYS A 70 16.39 40.77 0.56
CA LYS A 70 17.68 40.51 -0.04
C LYS A 70 18.40 39.39 0.69
N ASP A 71 19.46 38.83 0.05
CA ASP A 71 20.34 37.80 0.60
C ASP A 71 20.85 38.10 2.02
N HIS A 72 21.14 39.37 2.34
CA HIS A 72 21.54 39.78 3.68
C HIS A 72 20.57 39.37 4.80
N ALA A 73 19.30 39.18 4.50
CA ALA A 73 18.34 38.67 5.47
C ALA A 73 18.60 37.16 5.76
N VAL A 74 18.91 36.40 4.73
CA VAL A 74 19.28 34.96 4.88
C VAL A 74 20.65 34.83 5.53
N HIS A 75 21.62 35.65 5.16
CA HIS A 75 22.94 35.70 5.79
C HIS A 75 22.86 35.92 7.30
N ARG A 76 22.06 36.87 7.75
CA ARG A 76 21.86 37.15 9.18
C ARG A 76 21.27 35.97 9.92
N VAL A 77 20.34 35.23 9.31
CA VAL A 77 19.76 34.03 9.93
C VAL A 77 20.79 32.90 10.00
N LEU A 78 21.58 32.70 8.96
CA LEU A 78 22.66 31.70 8.97
C LEU A 78 23.71 32.03 10.06
N GLU A 79 24.13 33.28 10.16
CA GLU A 79 25.07 33.75 11.20
C GLU A 79 24.46 33.59 12.61
N LYS A 80 23.18 33.94 12.80
CA LYS A 80 22.47 33.76 14.07
C LYS A 80 22.45 32.30 14.53
N HIS A 81 22.33 31.35 13.59
CA HIS A 81 22.36 29.93 13.87
C HIS A 81 23.78 29.35 13.93
N GLY A 82 24.80 30.19 13.91
CA GLY A 82 26.21 29.81 14.16
C GLY A 82 26.95 29.25 12.95
N PHE A 83 26.41 29.42 11.73
CA PHE A 83 27.14 29.04 10.53
C PHE A 83 28.28 30.02 10.25
N LYS A 84 29.46 29.46 10.02
CA LYS A 84 30.64 30.25 9.78
C LYS A 84 30.63 30.82 8.38
N ARG A 85 30.72 32.14 8.28
CA ARG A 85 30.87 32.89 7.02
C ARG A 85 32.35 33.01 6.67
N ILE A 86 32.68 32.69 5.42
CA ILE A 86 34.08 32.72 4.96
C ILE A 86 34.52 34.17 4.73
N ARG A 87 35.77 34.44 5.08
CA ARG A 87 36.42 35.74 4.78
C ARG A 87 37.38 35.58 3.62
N ASP A 88 37.52 36.63 2.82
CA ASP A 88 38.53 36.71 1.77
C ASP A 88 39.94 36.96 2.35
N GLU A 89 40.94 37.01 1.49
CA GLU A 89 42.35 37.27 1.86
C GLU A 89 42.57 38.61 2.59
N ASN A 90 41.67 39.56 2.41
CA ASN A 90 41.68 40.87 3.06
C ASN A 90 40.89 40.91 4.37
N GLY A 91 40.34 39.79 4.81
CA GLY A 91 39.50 39.66 6.00
C GLY A 91 38.05 40.14 5.83
N THR A 92 37.62 40.46 4.60
CA THR A 92 36.23 40.90 4.30
C THR A 92 35.28 39.68 4.28
N LEU A 93 34.07 39.84 4.80
CA LEU A 93 33.04 38.82 4.78
C LEU A 93 32.57 38.58 3.35
N THR A 94 32.70 37.35 2.86
CA THR A 94 32.16 36.91 1.56
C THR A 94 30.72 36.48 1.68
N GLU A 95 30.09 36.01 0.59
CA GLU A 95 28.74 35.41 0.57
C GLU A 95 28.78 33.88 0.73
N TRP A 96 29.93 33.29 1.09
CA TRP A 96 30.16 31.89 1.31
C TRP A 96 30.00 31.50 2.77
N PHE A 97 29.24 30.39 3.01
CA PHE A 97 28.97 29.84 4.33
C PHE A 97 29.36 28.37 4.41
N GLU A 98 29.98 27.94 5.50
CA GLU A 98 30.17 26.54 5.84
C GLU A 98 28.80 25.95 6.28
N CYS A 99 27.97 25.54 5.33
CA CYS A 99 26.61 25.07 5.59
C CYS A 99 26.13 24.10 4.50
N THR A 100 25.05 23.39 4.79
CA THR A 100 24.38 22.48 3.86
C THR A 100 23.21 23.18 3.16
N LEU A 101 22.69 22.54 2.09
CA LEU A 101 21.47 23.01 1.42
C LEU A 101 20.28 23.10 2.40
N LYS A 102 20.14 22.18 3.34
CA LYS A 102 19.09 22.18 4.36
C LYS A 102 19.18 23.43 5.25
N ASP A 103 20.38 23.83 5.59
CA ASP A 103 20.60 24.99 6.44
C ASP A 103 20.18 26.30 5.72
N VAL A 104 20.48 26.41 4.43
CA VAL A 104 20.05 27.55 3.60
C VAL A 104 18.51 27.55 3.43
N GLN A 105 17.91 26.40 3.20
CA GLN A 105 16.45 26.25 3.09
C GLN A 105 15.74 26.65 4.39
N ALA A 106 16.27 26.20 5.54
CA ALA A 106 15.71 26.56 6.85
C ALA A 106 15.81 28.06 7.14
N ALA A 107 16.97 28.67 6.85
CA ALA A 107 17.17 30.11 7.01
C ALA A 107 16.24 30.92 6.07
N LEU A 108 16.07 30.46 4.83
CA LEU A 108 15.17 31.11 3.87
C LEU A 108 13.71 31.02 4.33
N LEU A 109 13.30 29.89 4.90
CA LEU A 109 11.96 29.73 5.45
C LEU A 109 11.71 30.65 6.65
N GLU A 110 12.66 30.79 7.56
CA GLU A 110 12.60 31.75 8.67
C GLU A 110 12.41 33.19 8.17
N VAL A 111 13.16 33.61 7.16
CA VAL A 111 13.00 34.95 6.55
C VAL A 111 11.62 35.11 5.89
N LYS A 112 11.15 34.11 5.15
CA LYS A 112 9.86 34.17 4.44
C LYS A 112 8.65 34.20 5.38
N THR A 113 8.73 33.48 6.50
CA THR A 113 7.61 33.35 7.44
C THR A 113 7.65 34.41 8.54
N GLY A 114 8.84 34.93 8.85
CA GLY A 114 9.07 35.82 9.99
C GLY A 114 9.02 35.11 11.35
N VAL A 115 8.96 33.79 11.34
CA VAL A 115 8.93 32.96 12.57
C VAL A 115 10.34 32.38 12.76
N GLU A 116 10.85 32.49 13.98
CA GLU A 116 12.18 31.95 14.32
C GLU A 116 12.19 30.45 14.16
N ASN A 117 13.07 29.95 13.31
CA ASN A 117 13.16 28.53 12.97
C ASN A 117 14.26 27.84 13.82
N THR A 118 14.02 27.68 15.10
CA THR A 118 14.99 27.15 16.06
C THR A 118 15.41 25.72 15.74
N GLU A 119 14.51 24.93 15.14
CA GLU A 119 14.75 23.54 14.75
C GLU A 119 15.16 23.38 13.27
N ARG A 120 15.37 24.48 12.54
CA ARG A 120 15.75 24.48 11.12
C ARG A 120 14.80 23.72 10.22
N LYS A 121 13.53 23.94 10.39
CA LYS A 121 12.50 23.32 9.56
C LYS A 121 12.56 23.86 8.13
N ILE A 122 12.37 22.98 7.17
CA ILE A 122 12.54 23.28 5.75
C ILE A 122 11.24 23.20 4.94
N HIS A 123 10.18 22.65 5.53
CA HIS A 123 8.91 22.44 4.88
C HIS A 123 7.82 23.41 5.40
N ASN A 124 7.08 23.99 4.48
CA ASN A 124 5.92 24.84 4.74
C ASN A 124 4.92 24.70 3.58
N PHE A 125 4.35 23.50 3.44
CA PHE A 125 3.30 23.26 2.47
C PHE A 125 1.97 23.02 3.20
N PRO A 126 0.83 23.48 2.64
CA PRO A 126 -0.47 23.22 3.22
C PRO A 126 -0.89 21.77 2.99
N MET A 127 -1.87 21.31 3.75
CA MET A 127 -2.57 20.06 3.44
C MET A 127 -3.21 20.15 2.05
N ARG A 128 -3.18 19.04 1.33
CA ARG A 128 -3.99 18.86 0.12
C ARG A 128 -5.47 18.69 0.51
N PRO A 129 -6.42 18.89 -0.43
CA PRO A 129 -7.85 18.81 -0.12
C PRO A 129 -8.26 17.50 0.56
N GLU A 130 -7.79 16.35 0.06
CA GLU A 130 -8.09 15.04 0.63
C GLU A 130 -7.49 14.83 2.02
N GLN A 131 -6.33 15.43 2.28
CA GLN A 131 -5.70 15.39 3.62
C GLN A 131 -6.50 16.21 4.61
N GLN A 132 -6.97 17.39 4.19
CA GLN A 132 -7.83 18.23 5.00
C GLN A 132 -9.16 17.54 5.30
N GLU A 133 -9.78 16.93 4.30
CA GLU A 133 -11.02 16.16 4.45
C GLU A 133 -10.85 14.99 5.44
N ALA A 134 -9.76 14.22 5.32
CA ALA A 134 -9.45 13.15 6.27
C ALA A 134 -9.35 13.65 7.71
N VAL A 135 -8.65 14.76 7.91
CA VAL A 135 -8.52 15.39 9.25
C VAL A 135 -9.86 15.87 9.76
N GLU A 136 -10.68 16.50 8.93
CA GLU A 136 -11.98 17.06 9.33
C GLU A 136 -12.99 15.96 9.65
N LYS A 137 -13.11 14.93 8.79
CA LYS A 137 -14.02 13.79 9.02
C LYS A 137 -13.64 13.04 10.30
N THR A 138 -12.36 12.79 10.52
CA THR A 138 -11.88 12.09 11.73
C THR A 138 -12.14 12.90 12.99
N ALA A 139 -11.82 14.20 12.97
CA ALA A 139 -12.03 15.07 14.12
C ALA A 139 -13.53 15.22 14.47
N ALA A 140 -14.40 15.33 13.46
CA ALA A 140 -15.85 15.38 13.63
C ALA A 140 -16.39 14.08 14.25
N TYR A 141 -15.94 12.92 13.75
CA TYR A 141 -16.31 11.62 14.29
C TYR A 141 -15.89 11.47 15.78
N PHE A 142 -14.65 11.82 16.10
CA PHE A 142 -14.16 11.77 17.48
C PHE A 142 -14.94 12.70 18.43
N ALA A 143 -15.30 13.88 17.95
CA ALA A 143 -16.11 14.82 18.72
C ALA A 143 -17.54 14.29 18.94
N ASP A 144 -18.15 13.68 17.93
CA ASP A 144 -19.47 13.07 18.03
C ASP A 144 -19.49 11.88 18.98
N MET A 145 -18.52 10.96 18.86
CA MET A 145 -18.38 9.82 19.76
C MET A 145 -18.19 10.24 21.22
N LYS A 146 -17.44 11.30 21.49
CA LYS A 146 -17.29 11.85 22.84
C LYS A 146 -18.61 12.34 23.40
N ARG A 147 -19.50 12.86 22.56
CA ARG A 147 -20.83 13.36 22.93
C ARG A 147 -21.83 12.22 23.13
N THR A 148 -21.88 11.26 22.18
CA THR A 148 -22.90 10.22 22.12
C THR A 148 -22.56 8.97 22.93
N SER A 149 -21.27 8.67 23.06
CA SER A 149 -20.76 7.46 23.72
C SER A 149 -19.50 7.74 24.55
N PRO A 150 -19.56 8.58 25.61
CA PRO A 150 -18.38 9.07 26.34
C PRO A 150 -17.54 7.97 27.00
N ASN A 151 -18.12 6.78 27.22
CA ASN A 151 -17.43 5.64 27.83
C ASN A 151 -16.75 4.70 26.83
N LYS A 152 -16.90 4.95 25.53
CA LYS A 152 -16.27 4.16 24.48
C LYS A 152 -15.09 4.93 23.90
N THR A 153 -13.94 4.28 23.76
CA THR A 153 -12.80 4.84 23.05
C THR A 153 -13.09 4.79 21.54
N PRO A 154 -13.09 5.92 20.84
CA PRO A 154 -13.40 5.94 19.42
C PRO A 154 -12.22 5.44 18.57
N HIS A 155 -12.54 4.69 17.51
CA HIS A 155 -11.64 4.11 16.54
C HIS A 155 -11.92 4.69 15.17
N PHE A 156 -10.89 5.02 14.39
CA PHE A 156 -11.04 5.54 13.05
C PHE A 156 -9.97 4.98 12.11
N LEU A 157 -10.35 4.58 10.91
CA LEU A 157 -9.48 3.97 9.90
C LEU A 157 -9.27 4.92 8.71
N TRP A 158 -8.01 5.16 8.35
CA TRP A 158 -7.65 5.74 7.06
C TRP A 158 -7.22 4.65 6.09
N ASN A 159 -8.11 4.32 5.16
CA ASN A 159 -7.80 3.57 3.95
C ASN A 159 -7.24 4.54 2.91
N ALA A 160 -5.99 4.91 3.08
CA ALA A 160 -5.34 5.88 2.22
C ALA A 160 -4.14 5.25 1.55
N LYS A 161 -4.17 5.25 0.21
CA LYS A 161 -3.10 4.67 -0.61
C LYS A 161 -1.71 5.20 -0.22
N MET A 162 -0.68 4.52 -0.67
CA MET A 162 0.68 5.01 -0.55
C MET A 162 0.81 6.39 -1.18
N ARG A 163 1.60 7.28 -0.57
CA ARG A 163 1.81 8.66 -1.00
C ARG A 163 0.67 9.64 -0.67
N PHE A 164 -0.35 9.20 0.01
CA PHE A 164 -1.32 10.09 0.62
C PHE A 164 -0.65 11.11 1.55
N GLY A 165 0.47 10.77 2.16
CA GLY A 165 1.11 11.59 3.20
C GLY A 165 0.51 11.33 4.58
N LYS A 166 0.18 10.06 4.88
CA LYS A 166 -0.46 9.64 6.14
C LYS A 166 0.23 10.20 7.38
N THR A 167 1.55 10.18 7.41
CA THR A 167 2.37 10.68 8.54
C THR A 167 2.11 12.16 8.80
N PHE A 168 2.29 13.00 7.78
CA PHE A 168 2.05 14.43 7.87
C PHE A 168 0.59 14.74 8.24
N THR A 169 -0.36 14.06 7.60
CA THR A 169 -1.80 14.24 7.85
C THR A 169 -2.18 13.83 9.28
N ALA A 170 -1.58 12.76 9.82
CA ALA A 170 -1.81 12.33 11.20
C ALA A 170 -1.28 13.36 12.22
N TYR A 171 -0.14 13.99 11.94
CA TYR A 171 0.32 15.10 12.77
C TYR A 171 -0.58 16.33 12.67
N GLN A 172 -1.13 16.62 11.49
CA GLN A 172 -2.11 17.71 11.34
C GLN A 172 -3.42 17.42 12.10
N LEU A 173 -3.87 16.16 12.10
CA LEU A 173 -4.98 15.74 12.96
C LEU A 173 -4.63 15.93 14.44
N ALA A 174 -3.47 15.51 14.87
CA ALA A 174 -3.02 15.67 16.24
C ALA A 174 -2.95 17.16 16.66
N LYS A 175 -2.47 18.02 15.76
CA LYS A 175 -2.48 19.48 15.95
C LYS A 175 -3.90 20.03 16.09
N LYS A 176 -4.83 19.61 15.21
CA LYS A 176 -6.24 20.03 15.26
C LYS A 176 -6.93 19.58 16.53
N MET A 177 -6.66 18.37 17.00
CA MET A 177 -7.23 17.79 18.22
C MET A 177 -6.57 18.30 19.51
N GLY A 178 -5.43 18.99 19.41
CA GLY A 178 -4.67 19.49 20.55
C GLY A 178 -4.01 18.41 21.39
N TRP A 179 -3.71 17.25 20.80
CA TRP A 179 -3.09 16.13 21.50
C TRP A 179 -1.67 16.45 21.95
N LYS A 180 -1.34 16.03 23.15
CA LYS A 180 -0.02 16.22 23.77
C LYS A 180 0.78 14.92 23.90
N LYS A 181 0.11 13.77 23.91
CA LYS A 181 0.71 12.46 24.11
C LYS A 181 0.26 11.54 22.97
N ILE A 182 1.16 11.26 22.04
CA ILE A 182 0.87 10.47 20.84
C ILE A 182 1.81 9.27 20.84
N LEU A 183 1.25 8.06 20.71
CA LEU A 183 2.02 6.84 20.55
C LEU A 183 1.79 6.28 19.15
N ILE A 184 2.88 6.05 18.41
CA ILE A 184 2.86 5.43 17.10
C ILE A 184 3.37 3.99 17.24
N LEU A 185 2.55 3.03 16.82
CA LEU A 185 2.89 1.62 16.79
C LEU A 185 2.89 1.11 15.36
N THR A 186 3.94 0.38 14.98
CA THR A 186 4.08 -0.19 13.63
C THR A 186 4.68 -1.59 13.67
N PHE A 187 4.36 -2.41 12.66
CA PHE A 187 5.07 -3.67 12.41
C PHE A 187 6.41 -3.49 11.73
N LYS A 188 6.60 -2.32 11.08
CA LYS A 188 7.75 -2.06 10.22
C LYS A 188 8.59 -0.93 10.79
N PRO A 189 9.60 -1.25 11.63
CA PRO A 189 10.49 -0.22 12.22
C PRO A 189 11.14 0.70 11.18
N ALA A 190 11.23 0.27 9.93
CA ALA A 190 11.82 1.05 8.83
C ALA A 190 11.12 2.38 8.55
N VAL A 191 9.83 2.53 8.92
CA VAL A 191 9.08 3.78 8.72
C VAL A 191 9.40 4.85 9.77
N GLN A 192 10.13 4.50 10.85
CA GLN A 192 10.48 5.43 11.93
C GLN A 192 11.10 6.73 11.43
N ASN A 193 12.05 6.63 10.49
CA ASN A 193 12.73 7.81 9.97
C ASN A 193 11.76 8.74 9.22
N ALA A 194 10.77 8.21 8.52
CA ALA A 194 9.77 9.03 7.83
C ALA A 194 8.90 9.83 8.84
N TRP A 195 8.48 9.18 9.92
CA TRP A 195 7.73 9.85 10.99
C TRP A 195 8.56 10.96 11.65
N GLU A 196 9.81 10.68 11.97
CA GLU A 196 10.71 11.66 12.60
C GLU A 196 11.07 12.81 11.65
N GLU A 197 11.34 12.51 10.37
CA GLU A 197 11.67 13.53 9.37
C GLU A 197 10.50 14.48 9.09
N ASP A 198 9.28 13.98 8.95
CA ASP A 198 8.08 14.82 8.76
C ASP A 198 7.86 15.75 9.95
N LEU A 199 8.04 15.25 11.18
CA LEU A 199 7.90 16.05 12.39
C LEU A 199 8.99 17.13 12.48
N ARG A 200 10.25 16.77 12.23
CA ARG A 200 11.39 17.70 12.35
C ARG A 200 11.44 18.75 11.26
N ASN A 201 10.99 18.40 10.04
CA ASN A 201 11.19 19.26 8.87
C ASN A 201 10.03 20.23 8.60
N HIS A 202 8.83 20.00 9.13
CA HIS A 202 7.68 20.86 8.86
C HIS A 202 7.45 21.90 9.97
N ILE A 203 7.22 23.16 9.56
CA ILE A 203 7.09 24.31 10.46
C ILE A 203 5.87 24.19 11.40
N ASP A 204 4.83 23.47 10.99
CA ASP A 204 3.61 23.29 11.80
C ASP A 204 3.83 22.50 13.09
N PHE A 205 4.94 21.75 13.17
CA PHE A 205 5.28 20.90 14.31
C PHE A 205 6.50 21.45 15.08
N GLU A 206 6.60 22.76 15.15
CA GLU A 206 7.64 23.41 15.91
C GLU A 206 7.55 23.06 17.41
N ASN A 207 8.68 22.79 18.04
CA ASN A 207 8.82 22.35 19.43
C ASN A 207 8.19 20.98 19.77
N TRP A 208 7.67 20.22 18.77
CA TRP A 208 7.24 18.85 19.02
C TRP A 208 8.45 17.96 19.28
N GLN A 209 8.29 17.01 20.20
CA GLN A 209 9.36 16.15 20.68
C GLN A 209 9.15 14.73 20.21
N PHE A 210 10.21 14.09 19.66
CA PHE A 210 10.13 12.73 19.15
C PHE A 210 10.97 11.79 20.01
N ILE A 211 10.37 10.71 20.53
CA ILE A 211 11.01 9.71 21.38
C ILE A 211 10.99 8.36 20.70
N ARG A 212 12.15 7.75 20.57
CA ARG A 212 12.33 6.40 20.02
C ARG A 212 12.22 5.39 21.16
N ALA A 213 11.09 4.70 21.32
CA ALA A 213 10.86 3.80 22.45
C ALA A 213 11.84 2.60 22.52
N LYS A 214 12.55 2.29 21.41
CA LYS A 214 13.61 1.25 21.41
C LYS A 214 14.87 1.64 22.19
N GLU A 215 15.10 2.92 22.43
CA GLU A 215 16.27 3.42 23.15
C GLU A 215 16.13 3.10 24.67
N LYS A 216 17.27 2.80 25.30
CA LYS A 216 17.25 2.36 26.71
C LYS A 216 16.79 3.44 27.67
N ASP A 217 17.01 4.70 27.32
CA ASP A 217 16.72 5.92 28.08
C ASP A 217 15.39 6.58 27.66
N ALA A 218 14.57 5.91 26.85
CA ALA A 218 13.31 6.48 26.34
C ALA A 218 12.37 6.94 27.46
N GLY A 219 12.31 6.22 28.58
CA GLY A 219 11.56 6.63 29.77
C GLY A 219 12.10 7.90 30.41
N GLU A 220 13.41 8.08 30.49
CA GLU A 220 14.05 9.31 30.98
C GLU A 220 13.82 10.47 30.01
N GLN A 221 13.95 10.23 28.71
CA GLN A 221 13.62 11.23 27.68
C GLN A 221 12.16 11.71 27.82
N TYR A 222 11.22 10.78 28.01
CA TYR A 222 9.82 11.15 28.25
C TYR A 222 9.65 11.97 29.52
N ASN A 223 10.28 11.59 30.63
CA ASN A 223 10.18 12.30 31.91
C ASN A 223 10.75 13.72 31.84
N ASN A 224 11.86 13.89 31.11
CA ASN A 224 12.57 15.16 30.93
C ASN A 224 11.95 16.05 29.83
N ALA A 225 11.09 15.49 28.97
CA ALA A 225 10.45 16.23 27.90
C ALA A 225 9.54 17.34 28.44
N ASP A 226 9.48 18.48 27.75
CA ASP A 226 8.59 19.59 28.06
C ASP A 226 7.12 19.21 27.77
N LYS A 227 6.32 19.06 28.82
CA LYS A 227 4.91 18.66 28.75
C LYS A 227 3.98 19.75 28.19
N ASN A 228 4.49 20.96 27.95
CA ASN A 228 3.73 22.02 27.30
C ASN A 228 3.61 21.76 25.78
N TYR A 229 4.56 21.04 25.20
CA TYR A 229 4.58 20.69 23.77
C TYR A 229 4.21 19.22 23.55
N PRO A 230 3.69 18.87 22.35
CA PRO A 230 3.39 17.49 22.02
C PRO A 230 4.60 16.58 22.05
N ILE A 231 4.41 15.39 22.59
CA ILE A 231 5.40 14.32 22.65
C ILE A 231 4.89 13.16 21.78
N VAL A 232 5.69 12.77 20.82
CA VAL A 232 5.43 11.64 19.93
C VAL A 232 6.39 10.51 20.27
N ALA A 233 5.86 9.40 20.74
CA ALA A 233 6.61 8.19 21.00
C ALA A 233 6.42 7.21 19.83
N PHE A 234 7.50 6.63 19.33
CA PHE A 234 7.47 5.66 18.23
C PHE A 234 8.01 4.31 18.70
N ALA A 235 7.25 3.24 18.48
CA ALA A 235 7.62 1.89 18.83
C ALA A 235 7.26 0.88 17.73
N SER A 236 8.00 -0.22 17.64
CA SER A 236 7.55 -1.39 16.92
C SER A 236 6.72 -2.29 17.83
N PHE A 237 5.76 -3.00 17.28
CA PHE A 237 4.97 -3.97 18.03
C PHE A 237 5.82 -5.07 18.67
N GLN A 238 6.80 -5.59 17.93
CA GLN A 238 7.71 -6.63 18.40
C GLN A 238 8.54 -6.18 19.61
N ASP A 239 8.96 -4.90 19.62
CA ASP A 239 9.68 -4.34 20.75
C ASP A 239 8.76 -4.03 21.93
N PHE A 240 7.57 -3.56 21.65
CA PHE A 240 6.66 -3.00 22.66
C PHE A 240 5.86 -4.09 23.37
N LEU A 241 5.37 -5.09 22.62
CA LEU A 241 4.57 -6.20 23.15
C LEU A 241 5.38 -7.49 23.33
N GLY A 242 6.64 -7.52 22.89
CA GLY A 242 7.52 -8.69 23.04
C GLY A 242 7.73 -9.02 24.52
N LYS A 243 7.47 -10.28 24.89
CA LYS A 243 7.73 -10.77 26.24
C LYS A 243 9.24 -10.85 26.51
N GLY A 244 9.66 -10.44 27.69
CA GLY A 244 10.98 -10.71 28.22
C GLY A 244 11.17 -12.22 28.48
N VAL A 245 12.41 -12.65 28.78
CA VAL A 245 12.82 -14.04 29.01
C VAL A 245 11.94 -14.79 30.04
N ALA A 246 11.17 -14.08 30.86
CA ALA A 246 10.29 -14.62 31.90
C ALA A 246 8.78 -14.43 31.60
N GLY A 247 8.41 -14.01 30.37
CA GLY A 247 6.99 -13.77 30.03
C GLY A 247 6.40 -12.47 30.54
N SER A 248 7.19 -11.61 31.24
CA SER A 248 6.82 -10.25 31.67
C SER A 248 7.05 -9.23 30.54
N LEU A 249 6.36 -8.07 30.63
CA LEU A 249 6.67 -6.92 29.78
C LEU A 249 8.16 -6.56 29.92
N LYS A 250 8.79 -6.15 28.82
CA LYS A 250 10.18 -5.66 28.87
C LYS A 250 10.20 -4.43 29.77
N ILE A 251 10.98 -4.47 30.85
CA ILE A 251 11.12 -3.37 31.85
C ILE A 251 11.33 -2.00 31.18
N LYS A 252 12.06 -1.96 30.07
CA LYS A 252 12.30 -0.71 29.30
C LYS A 252 11.03 -0.03 28.76
N ASN A 253 9.91 -0.74 28.66
CA ASN A 253 8.66 -0.22 28.06
C ASN A 253 7.57 0.10 29.13
N GLU A 254 7.81 -0.18 30.42
CA GLU A 254 6.85 0.05 31.51
C GLU A 254 6.36 1.51 31.55
N TRP A 255 7.24 2.47 31.27
CA TRP A 255 6.90 3.88 31.24
C TRP A 255 5.76 4.20 30.28
N ALA A 256 5.77 3.60 29.10
CA ALA A 256 4.77 3.87 28.06
C ALA A 256 3.43 3.17 28.35
N HIS A 257 3.44 2.04 29.08
CA HIS A 257 2.23 1.36 29.55
C HIS A 257 1.55 2.06 30.73
N SER A 258 2.27 2.90 31.45
CA SER A 258 1.71 3.71 32.56
C SER A 258 1.04 5.00 32.12
N ILE A 259 1.14 5.36 30.83
CA ILE A 259 0.62 6.60 30.27
C ILE A 259 -0.76 6.36 29.65
N ASN A 260 -1.74 7.24 29.97
CA ASN A 260 -2.94 7.36 29.16
C ASN A 260 -2.64 8.28 27.96
N TRP A 261 -2.58 7.70 26.76
CA TRP A 261 -2.25 8.41 25.54
C TRP A 261 -3.46 9.17 25.01
N ASP A 262 -3.25 10.36 24.45
CA ASP A 262 -4.32 11.09 23.77
C ASP A 262 -4.74 10.37 22.50
N CYS A 263 -3.77 9.79 21.77
CA CYS A 263 -4.03 8.93 20.63
C CYS A 263 -2.96 7.85 20.50
N VAL A 264 -3.39 6.64 20.17
CA VAL A 264 -2.51 5.58 19.64
C VAL A 264 -2.76 5.47 18.15
N ILE A 265 -1.69 5.60 17.37
CA ILE A 265 -1.70 5.51 15.90
C ILE A 265 -1.08 4.18 15.50
N PHE A 266 -1.86 3.33 14.83
CA PHE A 266 -1.39 2.08 14.26
C PHE A 266 -1.01 2.30 12.80
N ASP A 267 0.29 2.29 12.49
CA ASP A 267 0.79 2.47 11.13
C ASP A 267 1.01 1.13 10.43
N GLU A 268 0.68 1.08 9.14
CA GLU A 268 0.66 -0.14 8.32
C GLU A 268 -0.25 -1.22 8.93
N TYR A 269 -1.47 -0.82 9.32
CA TYR A 269 -2.46 -1.71 9.91
C TYR A 269 -3.04 -2.66 8.87
N HIS A 270 -2.63 -3.89 8.91
CA HIS A 270 -3.13 -4.96 8.06
C HIS A 270 -3.93 -5.95 8.91
N PHE A 271 -5.22 -5.66 9.08
CA PHE A 271 -6.12 -6.51 9.86
C PHE A 271 -6.23 -7.92 9.28
N GLY A 272 -6.30 -8.93 10.13
CA GLY A 272 -6.36 -10.36 9.75
C GLY A 272 -5.01 -11.03 9.56
N ALA A 273 -3.96 -10.30 9.15
CA ALA A 273 -2.59 -10.80 9.30
C ALA A 273 -2.25 -11.02 10.78
N TRP A 274 -3.00 -10.40 11.67
CA TRP A 274 -2.89 -10.54 13.11
C TRP A 274 -3.59 -11.76 13.68
N ARG A 275 -4.73 -12.14 13.09
CA ARG A 275 -5.57 -13.22 13.62
C ARG A 275 -5.22 -14.59 13.06
N GLU A 276 -4.82 -14.68 11.81
CA GLU A 276 -4.60 -15.96 11.17
C GLU A 276 -3.17 -16.22 10.69
N ASN A 277 -2.41 -15.19 10.27
CA ASN A 277 -1.08 -15.39 9.70
C ASN A 277 -0.18 -14.15 9.80
N ALA A 278 0.17 -13.68 10.98
CA ALA A 278 1.41 -12.93 11.14
C ALA A 278 2.59 -13.75 10.58
N HIS A 279 2.46 -15.07 10.60
CA HIS A 279 3.40 -16.03 10.05
C HIS A 279 3.55 -15.94 8.53
N ASP A 280 2.48 -15.85 7.73
CA ASP A 280 2.58 -15.89 6.25
C ASP A 280 3.07 -14.59 5.62
N LEU A 281 2.80 -13.44 6.23
CA LEU A 281 3.37 -12.15 5.82
C LEU A 281 4.83 -11.98 6.26
N PHE A 282 5.25 -12.69 7.33
CA PHE A 282 6.59 -12.62 7.92
C PHE A 282 7.43 -13.86 7.69
N ALA A 283 6.83 -15.05 7.41
CA ALA A 283 7.51 -16.33 7.16
C ALA A 283 8.37 -16.34 5.88
N MET A 284 8.50 -15.23 5.22
CA MET A 284 9.40 -15.13 4.07
C MET A 284 10.89 -15.03 4.44
N ASP A 285 11.24 -14.93 5.72
CA ASP A 285 12.64 -14.79 6.14
C ASP A 285 13.10 -15.66 7.33
N ASP A 286 12.25 -16.44 8.01
CA ASP A 286 12.73 -17.29 9.12
C ASP A 286 12.00 -18.63 9.22
N SER A 287 12.75 -19.69 8.97
CA SER A 287 12.34 -21.09 9.08
C SER A 287 12.26 -21.63 10.53
N ASP A 288 12.30 -20.79 11.55
CA ASP A 288 12.41 -21.20 12.95
C ASP A 288 11.47 -20.47 13.93
N LEU A 289 10.18 -20.39 13.62
CA LEU A 289 9.21 -19.95 14.63
C LEU A 289 8.09 -20.99 14.77
N SER A 290 8.20 -21.74 15.88
CA SER A 290 7.23 -22.73 16.33
C SER A 290 5.82 -22.18 16.51
N ASN A 291 4.84 -22.95 16.00
CA ASN A 291 3.40 -22.82 16.14
C ASN A 291 2.93 -22.41 17.56
N GLU A 292 2.80 -21.14 17.82
CA GLU A 292 1.90 -20.61 18.84
C GLU A 292 1.14 -19.41 18.22
N GLU A 293 -0.01 -19.71 17.64
CA GLU A 293 -1.02 -18.73 17.26
C GLU A 293 -1.44 -17.96 18.51
N LYS A 294 -1.07 -16.68 18.58
CA LYS A 294 -1.57 -15.77 19.62
C LYS A 294 -2.57 -14.84 18.96
N ASP A 295 -3.84 -15.05 19.27
CA ASP A 295 -4.91 -14.11 19.01
C ASP A 295 -4.55 -12.76 19.64
N PHE A 296 -4.40 -11.75 18.82
CA PHE A 296 -4.26 -10.39 19.27
C PHE A 296 -5.66 -9.78 19.42
N ASP A 297 -6.03 -9.47 20.65
CA ASP A 297 -7.25 -8.74 20.98
C ASP A 297 -6.80 -7.35 21.46
N GLU A 298 -7.34 -6.28 20.87
CA GLU A 298 -7.00 -4.89 21.23
C GLU A 298 -7.31 -4.59 22.71
N ASP A 299 -8.30 -5.25 23.28
CA ASP A 299 -8.59 -5.21 24.73
C ASP A 299 -7.48 -5.82 25.59
N ILE A 300 -6.51 -6.50 24.99
CA ILE A 300 -5.36 -7.12 25.66
C ILE A 300 -4.13 -6.20 25.61
N LEU A 301 -4.15 -5.13 24.79
CA LEU A 301 -3.08 -4.14 24.85
C LEU A 301 -3.04 -3.50 26.25
N PRO A 302 -1.94 -3.64 26.98
CA PRO A 302 -1.80 -2.99 28.28
C PRO A 302 -1.54 -1.47 28.13
N ILE A 303 -2.14 -0.85 27.12
CA ILE A 303 -1.99 0.56 26.74
C ILE A 303 -3.38 1.19 26.80
N THR A 304 -3.48 2.31 27.46
CA THR A 304 -4.72 3.09 27.52
C THR A 304 -4.61 4.32 26.62
N ALA A 305 -5.65 4.57 25.83
CA ALA A 305 -5.72 5.73 24.94
C ALA A 305 -7.13 6.34 24.93
N ASN A 306 -7.19 7.63 24.62
CA ASN A 306 -8.46 8.34 24.44
C ASN A 306 -9.01 8.16 23.01
N HIS A 307 -8.14 7.89 22.03
CA HIS A 307 -8.50 7.70 20.61
C HIS A 307 -7.58 6.67 19.98
N TYR A 308 -8.10 5.93 19.00
CA TYR A 308 -7.31 5.05 18.14
C TYR A 308 -7.45 5.47 16.67
N LEU A 309 -6.31 5.62 15.99
CA LEU A 309 -6.22 5.92 14.57
C LEU A 309 -5.46 4.80 13.86
N TYR A 310 -6.08 4.20 12.86
CA TYR A 310 -5.49 3.13 12.06
C TYR A 310 -5.14 3.66 10.68
N LEU A 311 -3.91 3.44 10.25
CA LEU A 311 -3.39 3.88 8.95
C LEU A 311 -3.05 2.66 8.11
N SER A 312 -3.68 2.51 6.96
CA SER A 312 -3.38 1.44 6.01
C SER A 312 -3.55 1.92 4.58
N GLY A 313 -2.73 1.38 3.68
CA GLY A 313 -2.92 1.54 2.23
C GLY A 313 -3.74 0.41 1.61
N THR A 314 -4.02 -0.64 2.37
CA THR A 314 -4.69 -1.85 1.92
C THR A 314 -5.42 -2.54 3.08
N PRO A 315 -6.42 -1.89 3.71
CA PRO A 315 -7.09 -2.42 4.89
C PRO A 315 -8.25 -3.37 4.54
N PHE A 316 -8.17 -4.09 3.43
CA PHE A 316 -9.28 -4.87 2.88
C PHE A 316 -9.85 -5.88 3.87
N ARG A 317 -9.02 -6.52 4.67
CA ARG A 317 -9.49 -7.46 5.68
C ARG A 317 -10.25 -6.76 6.80
N ALA A 318 -9.76 -5.61 7.28
CA ALA A 318 -10.44 -4.85 8.32
C ALA A 318 -11.82 -4.34 7.86
N ILE A 319 -11.91 -3.92 6.60
CA ILE A 319 -13.17 -3.52 5.99
C ILE A 319 -14.06 -4.75 5.76
N ALA A 320 -13.48 -5.82 5.21
CA ALA A 320 -14.21 -7.04 4.87
C ALA A 320 -14.73 -7.81 6.09
N THR A 321 -14.08 -7.72 7.24
CA THR A 321 -14.55 -8.34 8.50
C THR A 321 -15.55 -7.46 9.24
N GLY A 322 -15.80 -6.23 8.75
CA GLY A 322 -16.73 -5.30 9.38
C GLY A 322 -16.28 -4.77 10.73
N GLU A 323 -14.98 -4.79 11.00
CA GLU A 323 -14.39 -4.21 12.21
C GLU A 323 -14.65 -2.70 12.29
N PHE A 324 -14.71 -2.05 11.13
CA PHE A 324 -15.02 -0.63 10.98
C PHE A 324 -16.31 -0.45 10.18
N VAL A 325 -17.22 0.36 10.69
CA VAL A 325 -18.39 0.80 9.94
C VAL A 325 -18.00 2.00 9.05
N GLU A 326 -18.81 2.30 8.04
CA GLU A 326 -18.50 3.32 7.01
C GLU A 326 -18.19 4.70 7.60
N GLU A 327 -18.86 5.09 8.68
CA GLU A 327 -18.65 6.36 9.37
C GLU A 327 -17.27 6.45 10.02
N GLN A 328 -16.65 5.29 10.31
CA GLN A 328 -15.32 5.17 10.92
C GLN A 328 -14.19 5.07 9.89
N ILE A 329 -14.51 5.16 8.59
CA ILE A 329 -13.53 4.98 7.53
C ILE A 329 -13.41 6.25 6.69
N TYR A 330 -12.18 6.64 6.41
CA TYR A 330 -11.86 7.58 5.35
C TYR A 330 -11.14 6.84 4.22
N ASN A 331 -11.69 6.90 3.02
CA ASN A 331 -11.14 6.25 1.83
C ASN A 331 -10.47 7.25 0.90
N TRP A 332 -9.24 6.94 0.45
CA TRP A 332 -8.55 7.62 -0.62
C TRP A 332 -7.73 6.62 -1.43
N THR A 333 -8.30 6.18 -2.54
CA THR A 333 -7.77 5.12 -3.38
C THR A 333 -6.89 5.66 -4.51
N TYR A 334 -6.30 4.77 -5.30
CA TYR A 334 -5.58 5.13 -6.52
C TYR A 334 -6.52 5.78 -7.56
N ALA A 335 -7.74 5.27 -7.69
CA ALA A 335 -8.74 5.82 -8.60
C ALA A 335 -9.12 7.26 -8.21
N ASP A 336 -9.36 7.52 -6.91
CA ASP A 336 -9.67 8.87 -6.40
C ASP A 336 -8.55 9.86 -6.71
N GLU A 337 -7.29 9.47 -6.51
CA GLU A 337 -6.13 10.30 -6.81
C GLU A 337 -6.01 10.63 -8.31
N GLN A 338 -6.14 9.64 -9.18
CA GLN A 338 -6.05 9.85 -10.63
C GLN A 338 -7.27 10.64 -11.15
N LYS A 339 -8.45 10.44 -10.55
CA LYS A 339 -9.64 11.24 -10.81
C LYS A 339 -9.42 12.70 -10.42
N ALA A 340 -8.93 12.95 -9.21
CA ALA A 340 -8.61 14.29 -8.75
C ALA A 340 -7.55 14.97 -9.62
N LYS A 341 -6.54 14.21 -10.11
CA LYS A 341 -5.55 14.70 -11.07
C LYS A 341 -6.19 15.16 -12.38
N LYS A 342 -7.13 14.36 -12.92
CA LYS A 342 -7.79 14.61 -14.21
C LYS A 342 -8.81 15.74 -14.14
N GLU A 343 -9.55 15.83 -13.03
CA GLU A 343 -10.66 16.77 -12.84
C GLU A 343 -10.22 18.10 -12.20
N TRP A 344 -8.92 18.27 -11.87
CA TRP A 344 -8.42 19.47 -11.25
C TRP A 344 -8.65 20.71 -12.12
N VAL A 345 -9.28 21.71 -11.54
CA VAL A 345 -9.52 23.02 -12.18
C VAL A 345 -8.67 24.08 -11.45
N GLY A 346 -7.62 24.56 -12.07
CA GLY A 346 -6.72 25.60 -11.51
C GLY A 346 -5.29 25.49 -12.05
N GLU A 347 -4.49 26.53 -11.83
CA GLU A 347 -3.13 26.63 -12.39
C GLU A 347 -2.12 25.67 -11.71
N ASN A 348 -2.35 25.29 -10.46
CA ASN A 348 -1.40 24.46 -9.70
C ASN A 348 -2.05 23.14 -9.27
N ASN A 349 -2.01 22.15 -10.15
CA ASN A 349 -2.52 20.82 -9.84
C ASN A 349 -1.58 20.09 -8.85
N PRO A 350 -2.00 19.83 -7.61
CA PRO A 350 -1.15 19.15 -6.61
C PRO A 350 -0.87 17.70 -6.93
N TYR A 351 -1.61 17.12 -7.88
CA TYR A 351 -1.49 15.72 -8.33
C TYR A 351 -0.72 15.57 -9.65
N GLU A 352 -0.31 16.66 -10.28
CA GLU A 352 0.32 16.67 -11.60
C GLU A 352 1.52 15.73 -11.69
N ASP A 353 2.32 15.68 -10.63
CA ASP A 353 3.55 14.90 -10.53
C ASP A 353 3.34 13.38 -10.45
N LEU A 354 2.14 12.93 -10.14
CA LEU A 354 1.84 11.54 -9.88
C LEU A 354 1.73 10.75 -11.21
N PRO A 355 2.57 9.73 -11.44
CA PRO A 355 2.53 8.98 -12.69
C PRO A 355 1.27 8.12 -12.77
N GLN A 356 0.71 8.01 -13.97
CA GLN A 356 -0.32 7.02 -14.27
C GLN A 356 0.32 5.63 -14.34
N MET A 357 -0.30 4.66 -13.69
CA MET A 357 0.12 3.26 -13.77
C MET A 357 -0.54 2.59 -14.97
N VAL A 358 0.24 1.82 -15.71
CA VAL A 358 -0.24 0.96 -16.81
C VAL A 358 0.19 -0.47 -16.50
N MET A 359 -0.75 -1.39 -16.60
CA MET A 359 -0.49 -2.81 -16.39
C MET A 359 -0.38 -3.52 -17.71
N LEU A 360 0.67 -4.31 -17.89
CA LEU A 360 0.88 -5.15 -19.05
C LEU A 360 0.96 -6.61 -18.61
N THR A 361 0.04 -7.43 -19.10
CA THR A 361 0.02 -8.86 -18.84
C THR A 361 0.37 -9.65 -20.06
N TYR A 362 1.10 -10.74 -19.88
CA TYR A 362 1.61 -11.56 -20.99
C TYR A 362 1.27 -13.02 -20.76
N ARG A 363 0.54 -13.61 -21.71
CA ARG A 363 0.42 -15.05 -21.79
C ARG A 363 1.69 -15.63 -22.42
N LEU A 364 2.34 -16.49 -21.67
CA LEU A 364 3.56 -17.14 -22.15
C LEU A 364 3.24 -18.23 -23.16
N PRO A 365 4.09 -18.43 -24.20
CA PRO A 365 3.97 -19.57 -25.13
C PRO A 365 4.09 -20.91 -24.39
N GLU A 366 3.42 -21.94 -24.90
CA GLU A 366 3.40 -23.30 -24.29
C GLU A 366 4.81 -23.88 -24.06
N ASN A 367 5.75 -23.62 -24.98
CA ASN A 367 7.14 -24.06 -24.83
C ASN A 367 7.91 -23.40 -23.69
N ILE A 368 7.29 -22.46 -22.99
CA ILE A 368 7.79 -21.81 -21.77
C ILE A 368 6.90 -22.18 -20.57
N SER A 369 5.57 -22.15 -20.74
CA SER A 369 4.62 -22.28 -19.63
C SER A 369 4.43 -23.72 -19.13
N HIS A 370 4.54 -24.72 -20.00
CA HIS A 370 4.20 -26.13 -19.73
C HIS A 370 4.86 -26.76 -18.49
N ILE A 371 6.01 -26.26 -18.07
CA ILE A 371 6.75 -26.79 -16.91
C ILE A 371 6.20 -26.34 -15.55
N ALA A 372 5.43 -25.26 -15.55
CA ALA A 372 4.90 -24.62 -14.35
C ALA A 372 3.35 -24.54 -14.35
N GLU A 373 2.70 -25.18 -15.30
CA GLU A 373 1.26 -25.40 -15.31
C GLU A 373 0.95 -26.56 -14.37
N THR A 374 0.81 -26.28 -13.09
CA THR A 374 0.58 -27.27 -12.05
C THR A 374 -0.72 -27.03 -11.32
N GLY A 375 -1.33 -28.11 -10.84
CA GLY A 375 -2.53 -28.07 -10.02
C GLY A 375 -3.83 -28.26 -10.80
N GLU A 376 -4.92 -28.27 -10.05
CA GLU A 376 -6.28 -28.53 -10.52
C GLU A 376 -6.77 -27.51 -11.56
N PHE A 377 -6.04 -26.40 -11.75
CA PHE A 377 -6.46 -25.21 -12.51
C PHE A 377 -5.60 -24.86 -13.71
N ASN A 378 -4.54 -25.62 -14.00
CA ASN A 378 -3.55 -25.27 -15.05
C ASN A 378 -3.11 -23.79 -14.98
N GLU A 379 -3.11 -23.19 -13.79
CA GLU A 379 -2.59 -21.84 -13.60
C GLU A 379 -1.07 -21.85 -13.69
N PHE A 380 -0.51 -20.84 -14.33
CA PHE A 380 0.93 -20.71 -14.43
C PHE A 380 1.50 -20.28 -13.07
N ASP A 381 2.30 -21.17 -12.48
CA ASP A 381 2.94 -20.96 -11.17
C ASP A 381 4.30 -20.27 -11.33
N LEU A 382 4.35 -18.95 -11.05
CA LEU A 382 5.59 -18.19 -11.10
C LEU A 382 6.61 -18.62 -10.02
N ASN A 383 6.16 -19.13 -8.87
CA ASN A 383 7.08 -19.58 -7.83
C ASN A 383 7.78 -20.86 -8.27
N GLU A 384 7.06 -21.78 -8.94
CA GLU A 384 7.66 -22.98 -9.53
C GLU A 384 8.55 -22.62 -10.71
N PHE A 385 8.09 -21.73 -11.60
CA PHE A 385 8.84 -21.31 -12.79
C PHE A 385 10.19 -20.67 -12.43
N PHE A 386 10.20 -19.79 -11.43
CA PHE A 386 11.41 -19.13 -10.94
C PHE A 386 12.02 -19.82 -9.72
N ARG A 387 11.71 -21.08 -9.48
CA ARG A 387 12.32 -21.87 -8.42
C ARG A 387 13.81 -22.05 -8.67
N ALA A 388 14.63 -21.72 -7.64
CA ALA A 388 16.07 -21.85 -7.71
C ALA A 388 16.56 -22.99 -6.80
N THR A 389 17.74 -23.52 -7.11
CA THR A 389 18.42 -24.49 -6.26
C THR A 389 18.89 -23.78 -4.98
N GLN A 390 18.63 -24.41 -3.83
CA GLN A 390 19.09 -23.91 -2.52
C GLN A 390 20.52 -24.40 -2.25
N GLU A 391 21.48 -23.93 -3.02
CA GLU A 391 22.88 -24.25 -2.77
C GLU A 391 23.50 -23.21 -1.81
N HIS A 392 24.39 -23.66 -0.95
CA HIS A 392 25.02 -22.85 0.11
C HIS A 392 25.90 -21.69 -0.42
N ARG A 393 26.23 -21.69 -1.71
CA ARG A 393 27.01 -20.64 -2.36
C ARG A 393 26.14 -19.83 -3.31
N ARG A 394 25.99 -18.55 -3.03
CA ARG A 394 25.20 -17.60 -3.81
C ARG A 394 25.63 -17.47 -5.27
N ASP A 395 26.94 -17.60 -5.52
CA ASP A 395 27.50 -17.52 -6.88
C ASP A 395 27.16 -18.77 -7.71
N GLU A 396 26.69 -19.85 -7.10
CA GLU A 396 26.33 -21.11 -7.73
C GLU A 396 24.81 -21.27 -7.88
N ALA A 397 23.99 -20.34 -7.33
CA ALA A 397 22.55 -20.38 -7.45
C ALA A 397 22.10 -20.37 -8.93
N GLN A 398 21.27 -21.34 -9.29
CA GLN A 398 20.70 -21.50 -10.63
C GLN A 398 19.23 -21.84 -10.55
N PHE A 399 18.48 -21.45 -11.59
CA PHE A 399 17.10 -21.90 -11.72
C PHE A 399 17.01 -23.39 -11.99
N VAL A 400 16.02 -24.04 -11.42
CA VAL A 400 15.71 -25.44 -11.73
C VAL A 400 15.31 -25.56 -13.21
N HIS A 401 14.51 -24.61 -13.69
CA HIS A 401 14.05 -24.51 -15.08
C HIS A 401 14.85 -23.46 -15.88
N LYS A 402 16.17 -23.60 -15.84
CA LYS A 402 17.09 -22.59 -16.40
C LYS A 402 16.86 -22.31 -17.88
N GLU A 403 16.54 -23.32 -18.68
CA GLU A 403 16.32 -23.16 -20.12
C GLU A 403 15.06 -22.36 -20.40
N GLU A 404 14.00 -22.61 -19.67
CA GLU A 404 12.70 -21.94 -19.83
C GLU A 404 12.78 -20.50 -19.33
N VAL A 405 13.47 -20.25 -18.21
CA VAL A 405 13.74 -18.88 -17.73
C VAL A 405 14.61 -18.13 -18.74
N GLN A 406 15.56 -18.80 -19.41
CA GLN A 406 16.33 -18.19 -20.50
C GLN A 406 15.45 -17.84 -21.71
N LYS A 407 14.52 -18.73 -22.09
CA LYS A 407 13.53 -18.43 -23.15
C LYS A 407 12.63 -17.26 -22.75
N TRP A 408 12.23 -17.18 -21.48
CA TRP A 408 11.47 -16.04 -20.95
C TRP A 408 12.27 -14.73 -21.05
N LEU A 409 13.59 -14.73 -20.77
CA LEU A 409 14.45 -13.55 -20.99
C LEU A 409 14.50 -13.13 -22.46
N GLN A 410 14.46 -14.09 -23.39
CA GLN A 410 14.39 -13.80 -24.83
C GLN A 410 13.00 -13.28 -25.22
N PHE A 411 11.94 -13.82 -24.61
CA PHE A 411 10.55 -13.39 -24.83
C PHE A 411 10.34 -11.92 -24.46
N ILE A 412 10.78 -11.49 -23.29
CA ILE A 412 10.63 -10.09 -22.86
C ILE A 412 11.44 -9.10 -23.69
N GLN A 413 12.42 -9.60 -24.49
CA GLN A 413 13.19 -8.85 -25.45
C GLN A 413 12.64 -8.98 -26.90
N ASN A 414 11.54 -9.71 -27.10
CA ASN A 414 10.99 -10.07 -28.42
C ASN A 414 12.02 -10.77 -29.31
N ARG A 415 12.80 -11.69 -28.76
CA ARG A 415 13.88 -12.43 -29.47
C ARG A 415 13.62 -13.92 -29.59
N LEU A 416 12.44 -14.41 -29.20
CA LEU A 416 12.08 -15.79 -29.44
C LEU A 416 11.94 -16.04 -30.94
N PRO A 417 12.44 -17.17 -31.45
CA PRO A 417 12.19 -17.59 -32.84
C PRO A 417 10.68 -17.71 -33.05
N GLU A 418 10.14 -16.95 -33.98
CA GLU A 418 8.72 -16.98 -34.29
C GLU A 418 8.39 -18.27 -35.03
N SER A 419 7.32 -18.94 -34.62
CA SER A 419 6.74 -19.99 -35.43
C SER A 419 6.09 -19.39 -36.71
N ILE A 420 6.03 -20.12 -37.80
CA ILE A 420 5.37 -19.67 -39.03
C ILE A 420 3.88 -19.36 -38.76
N VAL A 421 3.28 -20.08 -37.83
CA VAL A 421 1.88 -19.90 -37.40
C VAL A 421 1.67 -18.56 -36.63
N ASP A 422 2.63 -18.17 -35.80
CA ASP A 422 2.57 -16.92 -35.07
C ASP A 422 2.74 -15.71 -35.99
N ASN A 423 3.59 -15.82 -36.99
CA ASN A 423 3.76 -14.79 -38.02
C ASN A 423 2.49 -14.58 -38.88
N LEU A 424 1.74 -15.63 -39.15
CA LEU A 424 0.48 -15.55 -39.90
C LEU A 424 -0.67 -14.97 -39.11
N LYS A 425 -0.63 -15.05 -37.76
CA LYS A 425 -1.64 -14.50 -36.86
C LYS A 425 -1.42 -13.02 -36.47
N ARG A 426 -0.22 -12.49 -36.73
CA ARG A 426 0.10 -11.09 -36.40
C ARG A 426 -0.69 -10.12 -37.26
N LYS A 427 -1.54 -9.33 -36.59
CA LYS A 427 -2.09 -8.12 -37.17
C LYS A 427 -1.01 -7.01 -37.18
N THR A 428 -1.26 -5.95 -37.90
CA THR A 428 -0.36 -4.84 -38.21
C THR A 428 0.32 -4.13 -37.05
N GLU A 429 -0.14 -4.27 -35.80
CA GLU A 429 0.45 -3.65 -34.61
C GLU A 429 1.35 -4.65 -33.87
N LYS A 430 2.61 -4.27 -33.70
CA LYS A 430 3.58 -5.05 -32.92
C LYS A 430 3.24 -4.99 -31.44
N PRO A 431 3.18 -6.14 -30.73
CA PRO A 431 2.99 -6.15 -29.28
C PRO A 431 4.10 -5.39 -28.55
N ALA A 432 3.75 -4.65 -27.50
CA ALA A 432 4.71 -3.92 -26.69
C ALA A 432 5.39 -4.87 -25.70
N PHE A 433 6.63 -5.28 -26.01
CA PHE A 433 7.44 -6.06 -25.06
C PHE A 433 8.37 -5.15 -24.23
N PRO A 434 8.63 -5.49 -22.96
CA PRO A 434 9.34 -4.62 -22.03
C PRO A 434 10.67 -4.07 -22.54
N PHE A 435 11.49 -4.92 -23.14
CA PHE A 435 12.84 -4.57 -23.58
C PHE A 435 13.00 -4.51 -25.11
N SER A 436 11.93 -4.32 -25.85
CA SER A 436 11.98 -4.09 -27.30
C SER A 436 11.13 -2.92 -27.80
N ASP A 437 10.08 -2.54 -27.07
CA ASP A 437 9.27 -1.37 -27.39
C ASP A 437 9.97 -0.09 -26.93
N VAL A 438 10.17 0.85 -27.84
CA VAL A 438 10.89 2.11 -27.57
C VAL A 438 10.20 2.95 -26.48
N ARG A 439 8.86 2.90 -26.40
CA ARG A 439 8.06 3.63 -25.41
C ARG A 439 8.33 3.11 -23.99
N LEU A 440 8.53 1.80 -23.86
CA LEU A 440 8.81 1.15 -22.57
C LEU A 440 10.30 1.28 -22.21
N LEU A 441 11.21 1.12 -23.16
CA LEU A 441 12.66 1.16 -22.91
C LEU A 441 13.11 2.44 -22.21
N SER A 442 12.53 3.59 -22.56
CA SER A 442 12.86 4.87 -21.93
C SER A 442 12.47 4.94 -20.46
N ALA A 443 11.39 4.24 -20.08
CA ALA A 443 10.90 4.17 -18.71
C ALA A 443 11.60 3.07 -17.89
N LEU A 444 12.23 2.08 -18.54
CA LEU A 444 12.81 0.90 -17.90
C LEU A 444 14.31 1.01 -17.64
N ASN A 445 14.86 2.22 -17.58
CA ASN A 445 16.24 2.42 -17.17
C ASN A 445 16.48 1.89 -15.74
N HIS A 446 15.53 2.06 -14.85
CA HIS A 446 15.58 1.53 -13.47
C HIS A 446 14.33 0.69 -13.21
N THR A 447 14.53 -0.60 -12.93
CA THR A 447 13.44 -1.56 -12.74
C THR A 447 13.55 -2.29 -11.42
N PHE A 448 12.40 -2.73 -10.93
CA PHE A 448 12.26 -3.55 -9.73
C PHE A 448 11.67 -4.92 -10.12
N TRP A 449 12.38 -6.00 -9.83
CA TRP A 449 11.96 -7.37 -10.13
C TRP A 449 11.62 -8.10 -8.84
N PHE A 450 10.36 -8.47 -8.70
CA PHE A 450 9.83 -9.08 -7.49
C PHE A 450 9.78 -10.59 -7.65
N LEU A 451 10.78 -11.28 -7.11
CA LEU A 451 11.06 -12.71 -7.22
C LEU A 451 10.51 -13.52 -6.04
N PRO A 452 10.37 -14.87 -6.16
CA PRO A 452 9.83 -15.73 -5.11
C PRO A 452 10.62 -15.68 -3.81
N ASP A 453 11.94 -15.87 -3.87
CA ASP A 453 12.81 -16.04 -2.70
C ASP A 453 14.22 -15.49 -2.94
N VAL A 454 15.08 -15.63 -1.93
CA VAL A 454 16.47 -15.15 -1.96
C VAL A 454 17.30 -15.90 -3.00
N ALA A 455 17.14 -17.23 -3.10
CA ALA A 455 17.88 -18.06 -4.06
C ALA A 455 17.54 -17.66 -5.50
N SER A 456 16.26 -17.40 -5.80
CA SER A 456 15.79 -16.92 -7.09
C SER A 456 16.40 -15.56 -7.47
N CYS A 457 16.59 -14.67 -6.50
CA CYS A 457 17.26 -13.37 -6.75
C CYS A 457 18.72 -13.58 -7.17
N TYR A 458 19.46 -14.45 -6.53
CA TYR A 458 20.85 -14.76 -6.92
C TYR A 458 20.92 -15.53 -8.24
N ALA A 459 20.03 -16.50 -8.45
CA ALA A 459 19.94 -17.24 -9.72
C ALA A 459 19.68 -16.30 -10.90
N MET A 460 18.77 -15.32 -10.72
CA MET A 460 18.49 -14.30 -11.74
C MET A 460 19.73 -13.42 -12.01
N LYS A 461 20.39 -12.95 -10.96
CA LYS A 461 21.64 -12.19 -11.12
C LYS A 461 22.69 -12.97 -11.91
N ASN A 462 22.89 -14.25 -11.56
CA ASN A 462 23.86 -15.11 -12.23
C ASN A 462 23.49 -15.36 -13.70
N LEU A 463 22.19 -15.54 -13.99
CA LEU A 463 21.70 -15.74 -15.35
C LEU A 463 21.86 -14.49 -16.21
N LEU A 464 21.48 -13.32 -15.71
CA LEU A 464 21.59 -12.04 -16.42
C LEU A 464 23.03 -11.67 -16.76
N ARG A 465 24.02 -12.10 -15.98
CA ARG A 465 25.45 -11.88 -16.23
C ARG A 465 26.09 -12.85 -17.23
N GLN A 466 25.37 -13.87 -17.67
CA GLN A 466 25.91 -14.81 -18.68
C GLN A 466 26.10 -14.15 -20.04
N LYS A 467 27.08 -14.61 -20.81
CA LYS A 467 27.47 -14.03 -22.10
C LYS A 467 26.31 -13.96 -23.12
N GLN A 468 25.40 -14.92 -23.08
CA GLN A 468 24.22 -14.97 -23.94
C GLN A 468 23.21 -13.86 -23.65
N ASN A 469 23.25 -13.28 -22.46
CA ASN A 469 22.40 -12.19 -21.99
C ASN A 469 23.11 -10.82 -22.10
N SER A 470 23.94 -10.64 -23.13
CA SER A 470 24.72 -9.41 -23.37
C SER A 470 23.87 -8.13 -23.40
N PHE A 471 22.57 -8.19 -23.69
CA PHE A 471 21.65 -7.06 -23.62
C PHE A 471 21.62 -6.43 -22.23
N PHE A 472 21.70 -7.24 -21.18
CA PHE A 472 21.66 -6.76 -19.79
C PHE A 472 23.04 -6.33 -19.25
N LYS A 473 24.09 -6.34 -20.08
CA LYS A 473 25.44 -5.95 -19.67
C LYS A 473 25.51 -4.50 -19.18
N ASP A 474 24.68 -3.63 -19.76
CA ASP A 474 24.64 -2.21 -19.42
C ASP A 474 23.80 -1.91 -18.17
N TYR A 475 23.15 -2.94 -17.61
CA TYR A 475 22.39 -2.82 -16.37
C TYR A 475 23.25 -3.26 -15.16
N GLU A 476 23.36 -2.40 -14.16
CA GLU A 476 23.87 -2.83 -12.85
C GLU A 476 22.78 -3.61 -12.11
N ILE A 477 23.13 -4.84 -11.68
CA ILE A 477 22.18 -5.79 -11.08
C ILE A 477 22.41 -5.82 -9.57
N ILE A 478 21.43 -5.34 -8.80
CA ILE A 478 21.47 -5.22 -7.35
C ILE A 478 20.55 -6.27 -6.73
N VAL A 479 21.09 -7.11 -5.86
CA VAL A 479 20.29 -8.05 -5.06
C VAL A 479 19.99 -7.42 -3.70
N CYS A 480 18.71 -7.20 -3.41
CA CYS A 480 18.20 -6.70 -2.13
C CYS A 480 17.30 -7.76 -1.48
N ALA A 481 17.92 -8.88 -1.10
CA ALA A 481 17.25 -10.04 -0.50
C ALA A 481 18.12 -10.68 0.59
N GLY A 482 17.51 -11.39 1.54
CA GLY A 482 18.21 -12.07 2.63
C GLY A 482 18.71 -11.14 3.75
N THR A 483 19.26 -11.71 4.80
CA THR A 483 19.68 -11.00 6.02
C THR A 483 20.80 -9.98 5.76
N GLU A 484 21.71 -10.26 4.82
CA GLU A 484 22.85 -9.37 4.50
C GLU A 484 22.45 -8.07 3.82
N ALA A 485 21.27 -8.01 3.17
CA ALA A 485 20.78 -6.77 2.58
C ALA A 485 20.43 -5.69 3.64
N GLY A 486 20.48 -6.02 4.92
CA GLY A 486 20.05 -5.12 5.99
C GLY A 486 18.53 -4.99 6.10
N ILE A 487 18.06 -4.05 6.91
CA ILE A 487 16.63 -3.79 7.14
C ILE A 487 16.32 -2.33 6.77
N GLY A 488 15.22 -2.12 6.06
CA GLY A 488 14.70 -0.77 5.78
C GLY A 488 15.67 0.10 4.97
N VAL A 489 16.12 1.19 5.56
CA VAL A 489 17.01 2.18 4.90
C VAL A 489 18.37 1.59 4.52
N GLU A 490 18.86 0.61 5.28
CA GLU A 490 20.15 -0.05 4.96
C GLU A 490 20.07 -0.84 3.66
N ALA A 491 18.95 -1.56 3.45
CA ALA A 491 18.70 -2.29 2.21
C ALA A 491 18.58 -1.36 0.99
N LEU A 492 18.22 -0.09 1.21
CA LEU A 492 18.05 0.90 0.16
C LEU A 492 19.37 1.56 -0.27
N LYS A 493 20.40 1.60 0.60
CA LYS A 493 21.69 2.25 0.29
C LYS A 493 22.35 1.70 -0.97
N PRO A 494 22.49 0.37 -1.17
CA PRO A 494 23.07 -0.19 -2.40
C PRO A 494 22.32 0.24 -3.66
N VAL A 495 20.96 0.26 -3.61
CA VAL A 495 20.11 0.68 -4.73
C VAL A 495 20.37 2.13 -5.11
N LYS A 496 20.36 3.04 -4.12
CA LYS A 496 20.59 4.47 -4.36
C LYS A 496 22.00 4.74 -4.88
N ASN A 497 23.00 4.02 -4.36
CA ASN A 497 24.39 4.16 -4.83
C ASN A 497 24.55 3.66 -6.28
N ALA A 498 23.92 2.53 -6.61
CA ALA A 498 23.95 2.02 -7.98
C ALA A 498 23.28 2.99 -8.96
N MET A 499 22.11 3.53 -8.61
CA MET A 499 21.39 4.50 -9.46
C MET A 499 22.12 5.83 -9.64
N LYS A 500 23.00 6.21 -8.70
CA LYS A 500 23.88 7.39 -8.88
C LYS A 500 25.01 7.16 -9.86
N ASN A 501 25.53 5.92 -9.90
CA ASN A 501 26.74 5.58 -10.65
C ASN A 501 26.46 4.92 -12.00
N HIS A 502 25.22 4.44 -12.23
CA HIS A 502 24.85 3.72 -13.44
C HIS A 502 23.52 4.26 -13.99
N GLU A 503 23.47 4.45 -15.29
CA GLU A 503 22.26 4.92 -16.00
C GLU A 503 21.14 3.89 -16.00
N LYS A 504 21.49 2.60 -15.87
CA LYS A 504 20.53 1.49 -15.93
C LYS A 504 20.75 0.53 -14.78
N THR A 505 19.68 0.20 -14.06
CA THR A 505 19.74 -0.74 -12.92
C THR A 505 18.56 -1.71 -12.91
N ILE A 506 18.83 -2.94 -12.46
CA ILE A 506 17.80 -3.94 -12.15
C ILE A 506 17.94 -4.27 -10.66
N THR A 507 16.91 -3.95 -9.89
CA THR A 507 16.85 -4.30 -8.47
C THR A 507 16.07 -5.59 -8.29
N LEU A 508 16.71 -6.63 -7.78
CA LEU A 508 16.11 -7.94 -7.51
C LEU A 508 15.76 -8.04 -6.02
N SER A 509 14.51 -8.37 -5.69
CA SER A 509 14.07 -8.53 -4.30
C SER A 509 12.94 -9.53 -4.17
N CYS A 510 12.82 -10.15 -3.01
CA CYS A 510 11.75 -11.09 -2.70
C CYS A 510 10.78 -10.59 -1.60
N GLY A 511 10.96 -9.36 -1.08
CA GLY A 511 10.07 -8.81 -0.07
C GLY A 511 10.57 -7.54 0.62
N LYS A 512 11.87 -7.38 0.82
CA LYS A 512 12.43 -6.30 1.67
C LYS A 512 12.12 -4.87 1.20
N LEU A 513 12.00 -4.66 -0.08
CA LEU A 513 11.76 -3.34 -0.66
C LEU A 513 10.30 -3.10 -1.07
N THR A 514 9.38 -4.01 -0.74
CA THR A 514 7.97 -3.88 -1.11
C THR A 514 7.19 -2.91 -0.22
N THR A 515 7.75 -2.53 0.93
CA THR A 515 7.04 -1.66 1.89
C THR A 515 8.00 -0.67 2.56
N GLY A 516 7.49 0.49 2.98
CA GLY A 516 8.20 1.47 3.82
C GLY A 516 9.33 2.26 3.15
N ILE A 517 9.56 2.11 1.85
CA ILE A 517 10.62 2.82 1.12
C ILE A 517 10.13 3.53 -0.13
N THR A 518 10.92 4.49 -0.57
CA THR A 518 10.65 5.30 -1.77
C THR A 518 11.86 5.32 -2.69
N VAL A 519 11.67 4.86 -3.93
CA VAL A 519 12.62 5.00 -5.03
C VAL A 519 11.90 5.63 -6.21
N LYS A 520 12.18 6.90 -6.45
CA LYS A 520 11.50 7.67 -7.49
C LYS A 520 11.88 7.26 -8.91
N GLU A 521 13.07 6.69 -9.07
CA GLU A 521 13.66 6.31 -10.33
C GLU A 521 13.05 5.04 -10.94
N TRP A 522 12.45 4.14 -10.14
CA TRP A 522 11.82 2.93 -10.67
C TRP A 522 10.67 3.27 -11.62
N GLY A 523 10.83 2.93 -12.90
CA GLY A 523 9.82 3.12 -13.93
C GLY A 523 8.93 1.89 -14.17
N GLY A 524 9.40 0.70 -13.82
CA GLY A 524 8.63 -0.54 -13.98
C GLY A 524 8.94 -1.58 -12.92
N ILE A 525 7.91 -2.39 -12.61
CA ILE A 525 8.01 -3.57 -11.75
C ILE A 525 7.67 -4.82 -12.56
N PHE A 526 8.46 -5.87 -12.38
CA PHE A 526 8.21 -7.21 -12.90
C PHE A 526 7.71 -8.11 -11.77
N MET A 527 6.47 -8.56 -11.88
CA MET A 527 5.82 -9.44 -10.91
C MET A 527 6.17 -10.89 -11.25
N LEU A 528 7.27 -11.40 -10.68
CA LEU A 528 7.85 -12.71 -10.98
C LEU A 528 7.61 -13.74 -9.86
N ARG A 529 6.61 -13.49 -9.03
CA ARG A 529 6.17 -14.41 -7.97
C ARG A 529 4.66 -14.44 -7.85
N ASN A 530 4.15 -15.53 -7.29
CA ASN A 530 2.75 -15.57 -6.90
C ASN A 530 2.51 -14.64 -5.72
N ALA A 531 1.68 -13.64 -5.88
CA ALA A 531 1.18 -12.88 -4.74
C ALA A 531 0.05 -13.64 -4.06
N SER A 532 0.10 -13.75 -2.75
CA SER A 532 -0.89 -14.48 -1.96
C SER A 532 -2.21 -13.70 -1.81
N SER A 533 -2.17 -12.39 -1.98
CA SER A 533 -3.35 -11.52 -1.83
C SER A 533 -3.26 -10.29 -2.74
N PRO A 534 -4.41 -9.67 -3.08
CA PRO A 534 -4.44 -8.39 -3.80
C PRO A 534 -3.64 -7.30 -3.08
N GLU A 535 -3.65 -7.30 -1.74
CA GLU A 535 -2.89 -6.35 -0.93
C GLU A 535 -1.40 -6.44 -1.21
N THR A 536 -0.83 -7.65 -1.13
CA THR A 536 0.60 -7.89 -1.40
C THR A 536 0.95 -7.49 -2.83
N TYR A 537 0.07 -7.81 -3.79
CA TYR A 537 0.24 -7.47 -5.18
C TYR A 537 0.32 -5.95 -5.39
N PHE A 538 -0.69 -5.21 -4.93
CA PHE A 538 -0.74 -3.77 -5.12
C PHE A 538 0.24 -3.00 -4.23
N GLN A 539 0.60 -3.52 -3.06
CA GLN A 539 1.70 -2.95 -2.27
C GLN A 539 3.02 -2.97 -3.05
N ALA A 540 3.32 -4.05 -3.76
CA ALA A 540 4.49 -4.13 -4.63
C ALA A 540 4.32 -3.23 -5.87
N ALA A 541 3.19 -3.31 -6.57
CA ALA A 541 2.90 -2.54 -7.77
C ALA A 541 3.00 -1.02 -7.56
N PHE A 542 2.45 -0.50 -6.47
CA PHE A 542 2.50 0.94 -6.17
C PHE A 542 3.91 1.47 -5.84
N ARG A 543 4.94 0.62 -5.73
CA ARG A 543 6.32 1.09 -5.53
C ARG A 543 6.85 1.91 -6.70
N VAL A 544 6.45 1.57 -7.92
CA VAL A 544 6.89 2.31 -9.10
C VAL A 544 6.11 3.61 -9.34
N GLN A 545 5.03 3.85 -8.61
CA GLN A 545 4.21 5.06 -8.73
C GLN A 545 4.81 6.29 -8.05
N SER A 546 6.04 6.22 -7.53
CA SER A 546 6.71 7.38 -6.94
C SER A 546 6.91 8.48 -7.97
N PRO A 547 6.53 9.74 -7.72
CA PRO A 547 6.82 10.86 -8.61
C PRO A 547 8.31 11.00 -8.85
N PHE A 548 8.69 11.23 -10.09
CA PHE A 548 10.05 11.58 -10.45
C PHE A 548 10.04 12.91 -11.20
N VAL A 549 10.39 13.96 -10.48
CA VAL A 549 10.41 15.33 -10.98
C VAL A 549 11.81 15.88 -10.83
N LEU A 550 12.30 16.48 -11.89
CA LEU A 550 13.51 17.28 -11.88
C LEU A 550 13.11 18.76 -11.96
N ARG A 551 13.92 19.62 -11.37
CA ARG A 551 13.78 21.06 -11.52
C ARG A 551 15.06 21.56 -12.21
N ASN A 552 14.89 22.35 -13.26
CA ASN A 552 16.02 22.99 -13.91
C ASN A 552 16.51 24.21 -13.10
N SER A 553 17.58 24.85 -13.54
CA SER A 553 18.14 26.04 -12.93
C SER A 553 17.19 27.25 -12.92
N SER A 554 16.20 27.26 -13.83
CA SER A 554 15.14 28.28 -13.87
C SER A 554 13.98 28.02 -12.91
N GLY A 555 14.00 26.89 -12.21
CA GLY A 555 12.93 26.46 -11.31
C GLY A 555 11.74 25.82 -12.02
N GLU A 556 11.81 25.68 -13.36
CA GLU A 556 10.80 24.95 -14.11
C GLU A 556 10.84 23.47 -13.71
N LYS A 557 9.65 22.94 -13.58
CA LYS A 557 9.41 21.56 -13.20
C LYS A 557 9.35 20.65 -14.43
N LEU A 558 10.22 19.67 -14.49
CA LEU A 558 10.20 18.62 -15.50
C LEU A 558 9.70 17.32 -14.86
N ILE A 559 8.51 16.89 -15.23
CA ILE A 559 7.97 15.59 -14.83
C ILE A 559 8.65 14.53 -15.70
N VAL A 560 9.63 13.84 -15.14
CA VAL A 560 10.40 12.80 -15.84
C VAL A 560 9.57 11.54 -16.04
N LYS A 561 8.74 11.20 -15.05
CA LYS A 561 7.92 9.99 -15.06
C LYS A 561 6.44 10.34 -15.11
N GLN A 562 5.87 10.31 -16.30
CA GLN A 562 4.44 10.49 -16.53
C GLN A 562 3.65 9.19 -16.36
N GLN A 563 4.27 8.06 -16.68
CA GLN A 563 3.71 6.72 -16.54
C GLN A 563 4.69 5.80 -15.83
N CYS A 564 4.15 4.78 -15.18
CA CYS A 564 4.91 3.68 -14.62
C CYS A 564 4.22 2.35 -14.96
N PHE A 565 4.99 1.26 -14.99
CA PHE A 565 4.54 0.03 -15.61
C PHE A 565 4.60 -1.15 -14.64
N VAL A 566 3.55 -1.98 -14.69
CA VAL A 566 3.49 -3.27 -14.00
C VAL A 566 3.48 -4.36 -15.06
N PHE A 567 4.46 -5.26 -15.03
CA PHE A 567 4.57 -6.40 -15.95
C PHE A 567 4.25 -7.68 -15.19
N ASP A 568 3.28 -8.44 -15.67
CA ASP A 568 2.90 -9.74 -15.11
C ASP A 568 2.82 -10.81 -16.21
N PHE A 569 3.27 -12.02 -15.87
CA PHE A 569 3.35 -13.16 -16.80
C PHE A 569 2.40 -14.30 -16.43
N ALA A 570 1.48 -14.03 -15.50
CA ALA A 570 0.38 -14.92 -15.14
C ALA A 570 -0.95 -14.14 -15.18
N PRO A 571 -1.49 -13.86 -16.38
CA PRO A 571 -2.63 -12.96 -16.59
C PRO A 571 -3.83 -13.28 -15.71
N ASN A 572 -4.22 -14.55 -15.61
CA ASN A 572 -5.39 -14.96 -14.84
C ASN A 572 -5.31 -14.53 -13.38
N ARG A 573 -4.14 -14.76 -12.75
CA ARG A 573 -3.93 -14.35 -11.37
C ARG A 573 -3.84 -12.84 -11.21
N ALA A 574 -3.10 -12.17 -12.11
CA ALA A 574 -2.96 -10.72 -12.07
C ALA A 574 -4.32 -10.03 -12.18
N LEU A 575 -5.16 -10.46 -13.12
CA LEU A 575 -6.49 -9.89 -13.33
C LEU A 575 -7.47 -10.29 -12.23
N ARG A 576 -7.30 -11.46 -11.59
CA ARG A 576 -8.01 -11.80 -10.35
C ARG A 576 -7.66 -10.82 -9.23
N CYS A 577 -6.38 -10.50 -9.03
CA CYS A 577 -5.96 -9.48 -8.05
C CYS A 577 -6.58 -8.11 -8.35
N VAL A 578 -6.69 -7.71 -9.63
CA VAL A 578 -7.37 -6.47 -10.04
C VAL A 578 -8.85 -6.52 -9.70
N SER A 579 -9.54 -7.59 -10.05
CA SER A 579 -10.97 -7.79 -9.75
C SER A 579 -11.25 -7.75 -8.25
N GLU A 580 -10.49 -8.52 -7.46
CA GLU A 580 -10.65 -8.56 -6.01
C GLU A 580 -10.29 -7.22 -5.36
N TYR A 581 -9.25 -6.54 -5.84
CA TYR A 581 -8.86 -5.22 -5.34
C TYR A 581 -9.96 -4.19 -5.59
N SER A 582 -10.46 -4.10 -6.82
CA SER A 582 -11.51 -3.15 -7.19
C SER A 582 -12.81 -3.41 -6.44
N GLY A 583 -13.19 -4.68 -6.25
CA GLY A 583 -14.39 -5.08 -5.50
C GLY A 583 -14.38 -4.64 -4.04
N ARG A 584 -13.19 -4.59 -3.43
CA ARG A 584 -13.00 -4.27 -2.01
C ARG A 584 -12.72 -2.78 -1.73
N LEU A 585 -12.49 -1.96 -2.75
CA LEU A 585 -12.18 -0.54 -2.58
C LEU A 585 -13.39 0.29 -2.11
N ASN A 586 -14.58 -0.05 -2.56
CA ASN A 586 -15.81 0.67 -2.26
C ASN A 586 -16.85 -0.27 -1.66
N ASN A 587 -17.28 0.02 -0.44
CA ASN A 587 -18.45 -0.62 0.18
C ASN A 587 -19.77 -0.10 -0.39
N ASN A 588 -19.76 0.45 -1.62
CA ASN A 588 -20.97 0.96 -2.23
C ASN A 588 -21.79 -0.22 -2.75
N ASP A 589 -22.79 -0.65 -1.98
CA ASP A 589 -23.66 -1.79 -2.26
C ASP A 589 -24.56 -1.58 -3.50
N SER A 590 -24.63 -0.34 -4.00
CA SER A 590 -25.37 0.01 -5.21
C SER A 590 -24.64 -0.28 -6.52
N GLN A 591 -23.33 -0.59 -6.48
CA GLN A 591 -22.53 -0.88 -7.67
C GLN A 591 -22.26 -2.38 -7.81
N ASN A 592 -22.47 -2.93 -9.01
CA ASN A 592 -22.07 -4.30 -9.30
C ASN A 592 -20.54 -4.42 -9.50
N ALA A 593 -20.02 -5.65 -9.50
CA ALA A 593 -18.57 -5.89 -9.61
C ALA A 593 -17.98 -5.35 -10.92
N GLU A 594 -18.73 -5.40 -12.02
CA GLU A 594 -18.31 -4.90 -13.33
C GLU A 594 -18.12 -3.38 -13.31
N GLN A 595 -19.06 -2.65 -12.68
CA GLN A 595 -18.95 -1.20 -12.51
C GLN A 595 -17.74 -0.81 -11.66
N LYS A 596 -17.50 -1.55 -10.55
CA LYS A 596 -16.34 -1.32 -9.68
C LYS A 596 -15.01 -1.57 -10.43
N VAL A 597 -14.95 -2.64 -11.21
CA VAL A 597 -13.79 -2.93 -12.07
C VAL A 597 -13.63 -1.87 -13.15
N ALA A 598 -14.71 -1.48 -13.83
CA ALA A 598 -14.69 -0.46 -14.89
C ALA A 598 -14.16 0.89 -14.37
N GLU A 599 -14.63 1.32 -13.19
CA GLU A 599 -14.16 2.54 -12.55
C GLU A 599 -12.66 2.47 -12.21
N PHE A 600 -12.19 1.34 -11.72
CA PHE A 600 -10.79 1.16 -11.36
C PHE A 600 -9.87 1.13 -12.59
N ILE A 601 -10.21 0.34 -13.63
CA ILE A 601 -9.37 0.21 -14.84
C ILE A 601 -9.39 1.47 -15.71
N GLN A 602 -10.39 2.35 -15.59
CA GLN A 602 -10.37 3.65 -16.23
C GLN A 602 -9.11 4.45 -15.89
N PHE A 603 -8.58 4.25 -14.68
CA PHE A 603 -7.38 4.92 -14.19
C PHE A 603 -6.14 4.02 -14.21
N LEU A 604 -6.32 2.69 -14.24
CA LEU A 604 -5.29 1.68 -14.40
C LEU A 604 -5.50 0.92 -15.72
N PRO A 605 -5.15 1.48 -16.89
CA PRO A 605 -5.28 0.78 -18.17
C PRO A 605 -4.53 -0.55 -18.15
N ILE A 606 -5.18 -1.60 -18.67
CA ILE A 606 -4.62 -2.95 -18.72
C ILE A 606 -4.46 -3.38 -20.18
N LEU A 607 -3.23 -3.69 -20.56
CA LEU A 607 -2.90 -4.24 -21.86
C LEU A 607 -2.56 -5.73 -21.70
N ALA A 608 -3.28 -6.60 -22.38
CA ALA A 608 -3.00 -8.04 -22.34
C ALA A 608 -2.52 -8.57 -23.68
N TYR A 609 -1.45 -9.34 -23.62
CA TYR A 609 -0.92 -10.11 -24.73
C TYR A 609 -1.46 -11.54 -24.67
N ASP A 610 -2.20 -11.94 -25.70
CA ASP A 610 -2.89 -13.23 -25.80
C ASP A 610 -2.06 -14.33 -26.51
N GLY A 611 -0.81 -14.03 -26.86
CA GLY A 611 0.07 -14.89 -27.65
C GLY A 611 0.17 -14.45 -29.11
N ALA A 612 -0.71 -13.60 -29.61
CA ALA A 612 -0.73 -13.11 -30.99
C ALA A 612 -0.82 -11.58 -31.09
N SER A 613 -1.61 -10.95 -30.23
CA SER A 613 -1.84 -9.51 -30.23
C SER A 613 -1.88 -8.96 -28.83
N MET A 614 -1.64 -7.65 -28.68
CA MET A 614 -1.82 -6.93 -27.44
C MET A 614 -3.06 -6.05 -27.55
N LYS A 615 -3.96 -6.17 -26.59
CA LYS A 615 -5.23 -5.45 -26.55
C LYS A 615 -5.47 -4.83 -25.17
N GLU A 616 -6.14 -3.70 -25.15
CA GLU A 616 -6.70 -3.15 -23.92
C GLU A 616 -7.88 -4.03 -23.49
N ILE A 617 -7.93 -4.36 -22.19
CA ILE A 617 -8.98 -5.19 -21.61
C ILE A 617 -9.99 -4.31 -20.91
N ASP A 618 -11.26 -4.52 -21.19
CA ASP A 618 -12.39 -3.91 -20.48
C ASP A 618 -12.73 -4.64 -19.16
N ALA A 619 -13.70 -4.13 -18.43
CA ALA A 619 -14.10 -4.72 -17.14
C ALA A 619 -14.61 -6.16 -17.31
N THR A 620 -15.37 -6.41 -18.36
CA THR A 620 -15.88 -7.75 -18.71
C THR A 620 -14.72 -8.72 -18.94
N GLY A 621 -13.74 -8.33 -19.72
CA GLY A 621 -12.54 -9.13 -19.96
C GLY A 621 -11.72 -9.39 -18.70
N VAL A 622 -11.58 -8.39 -17.79
CA VAL A 622 -10.91 -8.60 -16.50
C VAL A 622 -11.61 -9.67 -15.69
N LEU A 623 -12.95 -9.62 -15.61
CA LEU A 623 -13.73 -10.58 -14.86
C LEU A 623 -13.68 -11.97 -15.48
N ASP A 624 -13.70 -12.09 -16.81
CA ASP A 624 -13.60 -13.36 -17.52
C ASP A 624 -12.24 -14.03 -17.29
N PHE A 625 -11.16 -13.26 -17.36
CA PHE A 625 -9.82 -13.76 -17.01
C PHE A 625 -9.71 -14.16 -15.54
N ALA A 626 -10.28 -13.37 -14.62
CA ALA A 626 -10.28 -13.70 -13.21
C ALA A 626 -10.98 -15.03 -12.90
N LEU A 627 -11.97 -15.40 -13.73
CA LEU A 627 -12.74 -16.64 -13.59
C LEU A 627 -12.18 -17.82 -14.39
N SER A 628 -11.33 -17.58 -15.38
CA SER A 628 -10.88 -18.61 -16.34
C SER A 628 -10.09 -19.78 -15.73
N GLY A 629 -9.69 -19.73 -14.49
CA GLY A 629 -9.09 -20.84 -13.75
C GLY A 629 -9.97 -21.32 -12.59
N THR A 630 -11.21 -20.82 -12.49
CA THR A 630 -12.07 -21.09 -11.34
C THR A 630 -12.96 -22.31 -11.63
N THR A 631 -12.95 -23.29 -10.72
CA THR A 631 -13.86 -24.44 -10.78
C THR A 631 -15.05 -24.25 -9.85
N ALA A 632 -16.13 -25.00 -10.09
CA ALA A 632 -17.28 -25.06 -9.19
C ALA A 632 -16.87 -25.39 -7.74
N THR A 633 -15.84 -26.22 -7.56
CA THR A 633 -15.30 -26.58 -6.25
C THR A 633 -14.68 -25.36 -5.54
N LEU A 634 -13.94 -24.50 -6.25
CA LEU A 634 -13.39 -23.26 -5.67
C LEU A 634 -14.46 -22.27 -5.27
N LEU A 635 -15.47 -22.10 -6.12
CA LEU A 635 -16.59 -21.23 -5.82
C LEU A 635 -17.36 -21.73 -4.60
N ALA A 636 -17.59 -23.05 -4.50
CA ALA A 636 -18.18 -23.66 -3.32
C ALA A 636 -17.35 -23.39 -2.04
N ARG A 637 -16.03 -23.53 -2.11
CA ARG A 637 -15.12 -23.21 -0.99
C ARG A 637 -15.17 -21.72 -0.55
N LYS A 638 -15.48 -20.78 -1.45
CA LYS A 638 -15.67 -19.38 -1.03
C LYS A 638 -16.86 -19.22 -0.09
N TRP A 639 -17.94 -20.00 -0.30
CA TRP A 639 -19.10 -20.04 0.59
C TRP A 639 -18.86 -20.81 1.89
N GLU A 640 -17.79 -21.56 1.98
CA GLU A 640 -17.30 -22.22 3.20
C GLU A 640 -16.25 -21.38 3.92
N SER A 641 -15.93 -20.17 3.42
CA SER A 641 -14.93 -19.30 4.00
C SER A 641 -15.34 -18.79 5.37
N ALA A 642 -14.42 -18.89 6.33
CA ALA A 642 -14.58 -18.33 7.66
C ALA A 642 -14.77 -16.81 7.65
N LEU A 643 -14.33 -16.13 6.59
CA LEU A 643 -14.43 -14.66 6.43
C LEU A 643 -15.86 -14.18 6.12
N LEU A 644 -16.78 -15.07 5.73
CA LEU A 644 -18.17 -14.70 5.48
C LEU A 644 -18.97 -14.41 6.76
N VAL A 645 -18.45 -14.81 7.91
CA VAL A 645 -19.16 -14.68 9.19
C VAL A 645 -18.24 -14.14 10.27
N ASN A 646 -18.75 -13.27 11.10
CA ASN A 646 -18.04 -12.67 12.21
C ASN A 646 -18.48 -13.29 13.54
N VAL A 647 -17.54 -13.82 14.28
CA VAL A 647 -17.75 -14.45 15.60
C VAL A 647 -16.88 -13.84 16.70
N ASP A 648 -16.46 -12.57 16.51
CA ASP A 648 -15.75 -11.81 17.52
C ASP A 648 -16.66 -11.45 18.72
N ASN A 649 -16.06 -11.05 19.83
CA ASN A 649 -16.80 -10.78 21.07
C ASN A 649 -17.81 -9.63 20.94
N ILE A 650 -17.52 -8.62 20.10
CA ILE A 650 -18.40 -7.46 19.94
C ILE A 650 -19.64 -7.90 19.15
N THR A 651 -19.42 -8.59 18.02
CA THR A 651 -20.49 -9.14 17.18
C THR A 651 -21.38 -10.10 17.97
N LEU A 652 -20.78 -11.04 18.73
CA LEU A 652 -21.52 -11.98 19.54
C LEU A 652 -22.29 -11.29 20.67
N LYS A 653 -21.74 -10.27 21.33
CA LYS A 653 -22.45 -9.46 22.34
C LYS A 653 -23.61 -8.67 21.73
N ASN A 654 -23.40 -8.05 20.57
CA ASN A 654 -24.46 -7.32 19.85
C ASN A 654 -25.60 -8.28 19.46
N LEU A 655 -25.27 -9.47 18.99
CA LEU A 655 -26.23 -10.51 18.66
C LEU A 655 -27.01 -10.96 19.93
N MET A 656 -26.33 -11.20 21.03
CA MET A 656 -26.96 -11.56 22.32
C MET A 656 -27.88 -10.48 22.86
N ASN A 657 -27.52 -9.22 22.67
CA ASN A 657 -28.36 -8.09 23.10
C ASN A 657 -29.57 -7.85 22.19
N ASN A 658 -29.70 -8.59 21.09
CA ASN A 658 -30.83 -8.49 20.19
C ASN A 658 -31.67 -9.79 20.18
N PRO A 659 -32.76 -9.86 20.99
CA PRO A 659 -33.59 -11.08 21.10
C PRO A 659 -34.18 -11.52 19.76
N THR A 660 -34.53 -10.58 18.89
CA THR A 660 -35.14 -10.88 17.57
C THR A 660 -34.12 -11.58 16.67
N ALA A 661 -32.90 -11.07 16.59
CA ALA A 661 -31.84 -11.65 15.78
C ALA A 661 -31.46 -13.06 16.25
N ILE A 662 -31.34 -13.29 17.55
CA ILE A 662 -31.09 -14.62 18.11
C ILE A 662 -32.25 -15.57 17.82
N ALA A 663 -33.49 -15.15 18.01
CA ALA A 663 -34.65 -15.99 17.77
C ALA A 663 -34.76 -16.39 16.28
N ALA A 664 -34.44 -15.48 15.36
CA ALA A 664 -34.38 -15.75 13.94
C ALA A 664 -33.39 -16.89 13.61
N LEU A 665 -32.19 -16.84 14.18
CA LEU A 665 -31.19 -17.89 14.00
C LEU A 665 -31.59 -19.20 14.68
N GLU A 666 -32.17 -19.17 15.89
CA GLU A 666 -32.62 -20.37 16.62
C GLU A 666 -33.77 -21.13 15.93
N ASN A 667 -34.53 -20.44 15.07
CA ASN A 667 -35.57 -21.06 14.23
C ASN A 667 -34.97 -21.92 13.12
N ILE A 668 -33.69 -21.76 12.78
CA ILE A 668 -33.01 -22.59 11.78
C ILE A 668 -32.69 -23.96 12.40
N GLU A 669 -32.99 -25.02 11.66
CA GLU A 669 -32.67 -26.37 12.09
C GLU A 669 -31.15 -26.53 12.39
N GLY A 670 -30.84 -27.00 13.60
CA GLY A 670 -29.45 -27.17 14.08
C GLY A 670 -28.88 -25.97 14.85
N PHE A 671 -29.64 -24.87 15.01
CA PHE A 671 -29.18 -23.68 15.72
C PHE A 671 -29.83 -23.48 17.11
N ARG A 672 -30.67 -24.38 17.57
CA ARG A 672 -31.44 -24.25 18.85
C ARG A 672 -30.60 -23.99 20.08
N SER A 673 -29.32 -24.40 20.09
CA SER A 673 -28.37 -24.18 21.20
C SER A 673 -27.48 -22.96 21.00
N LEU A 674 -27.70 -22.16 19.98
CA LEU A 674 -26.79 -21.09 19.58
C LEU A 674 -26.65 -20.02 20.67
N ARG A 675 -27.74 -19.63 21.31
CA ARG A 675 -27.73 -18.68 22.42
C ARG A 675 -26.85 -19.14 23.57
N GLU A 676 -27.02 -20.38 24.02
CA GLU A 676 -26.23 -20.94 25.13
C GLU A 676 -24.76 -21.06 24.77
N GLU A 677 -24.48 -21.43 23.53
CA GLU A 677 -23.11 -21.53 23.00
C GLU A 677 -22.43 -20.15 22.95
N ILE A 678 -23.11 -19.11 22.47
CA ILE A 678 -22.61 -17.72 22.42
C ILE A 678 -22.38 -17.19 23.85
N GLU A 679 -23.34 -17.38 24.74
CA GLU A 679 -23.21 -16.96 26.15
C GLU A 679 -22.01 -17.63 26.82
N THR A 680 -21.81 -18.92 26.55
CA THR A 680 -20.67 -19.70 27.06
C THR A 680 -19.34 -19.13 26.53
N VAL A 681 -19.27 -18.81 25.24
CA VAL A 681 -18.05 -18.22 24.62
C VAL A 681 -17.76 -16.85 25.21
N ILE A 682 -18.76 -15.98 25.36
CA ILE A 682 -18.57 -14.63 25.93
C ILE A 682 -18.06 -14.75 27.36
N ASN A 683 -18.72 -15.58 28.20
CA ASN A 683 -18.34 -15.76 29.62
C ASN A 683 -16.93 -16.37 29.75
N GLN A 684 -16.58 -17.36 28.92
CA GLN A 684 -15.23 -17.96 28.93
C GLN A 684 -14.19 -16.96 28.45
N SER A 685 -14.47 -16.20 27.39
CA SER A 685 -13.58 -15.17 26.88
C SER A 685 -13.29 -14.09 27.94
N GLU A 686 -14.31 -13.64 28.70
CA GLU A 686 -14.12 -12.68 29.78
C GLU A 686 -13.32 -13.25 30.96
N LYS A 687 -13.52 -14.52 31.30
CA LYS A 687 -12.71 -15.21 32.31
C LYS A 687 -11.24 -15.32 31.87
N VAL A 688 -11.00 -15.76 30.63
CA VAL A 688 -9.66 -15.86 30.05
C VAL A 688 -8.98 -14.49 30.02
N LYS A 689 -9.69 -13.44 29.60
CA LYS A 689 -9.19 -12.05 29.60
C LYS A 689 -8.83 -11.58 31.03
N SER A 690 -9.70 -11.82 32.01
CA SER A 690 -9.46 -11.45 33.41
C SER A 690 -8.29 -12.19 34.03
N ALA A 691 -8.17 -13.49 33.74
CA ALA A 691 -7.05 -14.30 34.19
C ALA A 691 -5.73 -13.89 33.52
N LYS A 692 -5.76 -13.53 32.22
CA LYS A 692 -4.58 -13.00 31.52
C LYS A 692 -4.09 -11.66 32.09
N LYS A 693 -4.98 -10.81 32.58
CA LYS A 693 -4.61 -9.55 33.27
C LYS A 693 -3.83 -9.80 34.57
N ASN A 694 -3.98 -10.98 35.18
CA ASN A 694 -3.36 -11.36 36.45
C ASN A 694 -2.31 -12.50 36.31
N VAL A 695 -1.84 -12.77 35.09
CA VAL A 695 -0.95 -13.91 34.77
C VAL A 695 0.33 -13.93 35.60
N GLU A 696 0.84 -12.78 36.03
CA GLU A 696 2.04 -12.67 36.87
C GLU A 696 1.89 -13.32 38.26
N ASN A 697 0.68 -13.36 38.78
CA ASN A 697 0.34 -13.91 40.07
C ASN A 697 -0.11 -15.39 40.03
N LEU A 698 -0.19 -15.99 38.82
CA LEU A 698 -0.68 -17.35 38.63
C LEU A 698 0.45 -18.40 38.73
N GLY A 699 0.20 -19.46 39.48
CA GLY A 699 1.09 -20.61 39.56
C GLY A 699 1.12 -21.44 38.25
N GLN A 700 2.10 -22.33 38.10
CA GLN A 700 2.23 -23.17 36.90
C GLN A 700 0.98 -24.01 36.59
N LYS A 701 0.25 -24.48 37.62
CA LYS A 701 -0.98 -25.26 37.46
C LYS A 701 -2.10 -24.39 36.88
N GLU A 702 -2.29 -23.19 37.41
CA GLU A 702 -3.30 -22.21 36.98
C GLU A 702 -3.03 -21.74 35.55
N LYS A 703 -1.77 -21.58 35.14
CA LYS A 703 -1.40 -21.26 33.75
C LYS A 703 -1.75 -22.36 32.76
N ARG A 704 -1.64 -23.64 33.19
CA ARG A 704 -2.09 -24.78 32.38
C ARG A 704 -3.61 -24.83 32.25
N GLU A 705 -4.32 -24.63 33.37
CA GLU A 705 -5.80 -24.55 33.37
C GLU A 705 -6.30 -23.45 32.48
N LEU A 706 -5.68 -22.26 32.51
CA LEU A 706 -5.98 -21.13 31.65
C LEU A 706 -5.79 -21.48 30.14
N THR A 707 -4.72 -22.20 29.81
CA THR A 707 -4.47 -22.63 28.42
C THR A 707 -5.53 -23.62 27.94
N GLU A 708 -6.00 -24.53 28.81
CA GLU A 708 -7.10 -25.45 28.47
C GLU A 708 -8.45 -24.77 28.34
N GLU A 709 -8.72 -23.73 29.15
CA GLU A 709 -9.93 -22.91 29.02
C GLU A 709 -9.92 -22.09 27.70
N GLU A 710 -8.78 -21.55 27.33
CA GLU A 710 -8.60 -20.87 26.05
C GLU A 710 -8.83 -21.79 24.84
N LYS A 711 -8.30 -23.01 24.89
CA LYS A 711 -8.57 -24.02 23.84
C LYS A 711 -10.04 -24.37 23.74
N LYS A 712 -10.73 -24.50 24.88
CA LYS A 712 -12.18 -24.78 24.90
C LYS A 712 -12.99 -23.62 24.31
N GLU A 713 -12.66 -22.39 24.66
CA GLU A 713 -13.29 -21.19 24.11
C GLU A 713 -13.13 -21.14 22.60
N LYS A 714 -11.90 -21.31 22.08
CA LYS A 714 -11.62 -21.37 20.64
C LYS A 714 -12.41 -22.47 19.92
N SER A 715 -12.50 -23.65 20.53
CA SER A 715 -13.26 -24.76 19.96
C SER A 715 -14.77 -24.46 19.88
N LEU A 716 -15.34 -23.82 20.89
CA LEU A 716 -16.75 -23.42 20.89
C LEU A 716 -17.03 -22.30 19.88
N ARG A 717 -16.15 -21.32 19.80
CA ARG A 717 -16.23 -20.23 18.82
C ARG A 717 -16.20 -20.77 17.38
N LYS A 718 -15.30 -21.72 17.10
CA LYS A 718 -15.23 -22.41 15.82
C LYS A 718 -16.54 -23.14 15.49
N LYS A 719 -17.18 -23.78 16.47
CA LYS A 719 -18.50 -24.42 16.26
C LYS A 719 -19.60 -23.41 15.88
N ILE A 720 -19.61 -22.25 16.53
CA ILE A 720 -20.56 -21.17 16.17
C ILE A 720 -20.30 -20.72 14.73
N GLN A 721 -19.03 -20.48 14.39
CA GLN A 721 -18.63 -20.09 13.04
C GLN A 721 -19.05 -21.12 11.98
N GLU A 722 -18.81 -22.41 12.23
CA GLU A 722 -19.23 -23.49 11.34
C GLU A 722 -20.74 -23.56 11.15
N LYS A 723 -21.54 -23.27 12.20
CA LYS A 723 -23.00 -23.17 12.08
C LYS A 723 -23.41 -22.00 11.17
N LEU A 724 -22.86 -20.82 11.41
CA LEU A 724 -23.16 -19.62 10.59
C LEU A 724 -22.72 -19.80 9.13
N ILE A 725 -21.58 -20.45 8.88
CA ILE A 725 -21.14 -20.82 7.53
C ILE A 725 -22.12 -21.77 6.87
N LYS A 726 -22.63 -22.78 7.59
CA LYS A 726 -23.67 -23.67 7.05
C LYS A 726 -24.94 -22.96 6.64
N PHE A 727 -25.28 -21.86 7.31
CA PHE A 727 -26.36 -20.99 6.84
C PHE A 727 -25.93 -20.27 5.56
N ALA A 728 -24.76 -19.67 5.52
CA ALA A 728 -24.26 -18.93 4.36
C ALA A 728 -24.22 -19.80 3.09
N THR A 729 -23.91 -21.10 3.21
CA THR A 729 -23.91 -22.05 2.06
C THR A 729 -25.31 -22.32 1.47
N ARG A 730 -26.38 -21.88 2.11
CA ARG A 730 -27.74 -21.94 1.52
C ARG A 730 -28.00 -20.82 0.52
N ILE A 731 -27.25 -19.73 0.60
CA ILE A 731 -27.43 -18.56 -0.28
C ILE A 731 -27.13 -18.86 -1.74
N PRO A 732 -26.03 -19.57 -2.11
CA PRO A 732 -25.83 -20.01 -3.49
C PRO A 732 -26.98 -20.83 -4.05
N ILE A 733 -27.59 -21.71 -3.22
CA ILE A 733 -28.73 -22.51 -3.62
C ILE A 733 -29.93 -21.63 -3.93
N PHE A 734 -30.20 -20.63 -3.06
CA PHE A 734 -31.20 -19.62 -3.31
C PHE A 734 -30.98 -18.88 -4.62
N MET A 735 -29.74 -18.37 -4.82
CA MET A 735 -29.40 -17.64 -6.04
C MET A 735 -29.48 -18.50 -7.31
N TYR A 736 -29.14 -19.78 -7.22
CA TYR A 736 -29.29 -20.74 -8.33
C TYR A 736 -30.77 -20.96 -8.71
N LEU A 737 -31.63 -20.99 -7.73
CA LEU A 737 -33.09 -21.16 -7.93
C LEU A 737 -33.81 -19.87 -8.35
N SER A 738 -33.17 -18.70 -8.12
CA SER A 738 -33.75 -17.41 -8.49
C SER A 738 -33.67 -17.17 -10.01
N GLU A 739 -34.71 -16.53 -10.57
CA GLU A 739 -34.72 -16.09 -11.97
C GLU A 739 -33.96 -14.77 -12.19
N TRP A 740 -33.62 -14.05 -11.09
CA TRP A 740 -33.04 -12.70 -11.11
C TRP A 740 -31.53 -12.71 -10.80
N ARG A 741 -30.79 -13.50 -11.55
CA ARG A 741 -29.34 -13.75 -11.27
C ARG A 741 -28.45 -12.56 -11.53
N GLU A 742 -28.88 -11.57 -12.29
CA GLU A 742 -28.08 -10.38 -12.65
C GLU A 742 -28.14 -9.29 -11.59
N GLU A 743 -29.13 -9.34 -10.70
CA GLU A 743 -29.32 -8.34 -9.66
C GLU A 743 -28.43 -8.59 -8.44
N THR A 744 -28.29 -7.58 -7.55
CA THR A 744 -27.57 -7.77 -6.30
C THR A 744 -28.30 -8.73 -5.38
N LEU A 745 -27.56 -9.40 -4.48
CA LEU A 745 -28.19 -10.30 -3.48
C LEU A 745 -29.25 -9.56 -2.66
N HIS A 746 -28.98 -8.30 -2.31
CA HIS A 746 -29.90 -7.45 -1.58
C HIS A 746 -31.24 -7.25 -2.35
N ASP A 747 -31.14 -6.85 -3.61
CA ASP A 747 -32.35 -6.58 -4.43
C ASP A 747 -33.16 -7.83 -4.68
N VAL A 748 -32.52 -8.97 -4.94
CA VAL A 748 -33.20 -10.25 -5.12
C VAL A 748 -33.95 -10.66 -3.86
N ILE A 749 -33.31 -10.54 -2.69
CA ILE A 749 -33.94 -10.90 -1.41
C ILE A 749 -35.10 -9.95 -1.06
N THR A 750 -34.89 -8.64 -1.20
CA THR A 750 -35.82 -7.64 -0.67
C THR A 750 -36.99 -7.32 -1.61
N GLN A 751 -36.78 -7.36 -2.92
CA GLN A 751 -37.72 -6.85 -3.89
C GLN A 751 -38.34 -7.94 -4.79
N LEU A 752 -37.59 -8.99 -5.08
CA LEU A 752 -37.93 -9.92 -6.13
C LEU A 752 -38.36 -11.31 -5.63
N GLU A 753 -37.64 -11.92 -4.70
CA GLU A 753 -37.76 -13.34 -4.35
C GLU A 753 -37.77 -13.61 -2.82
N ALA A 754 -38.42 -12.75 -2.03
CA ALA A 754 -38.45 -12.85 -0.57
C ALA A 754 -39.00 -14.18 -0.05
N GLU A 755 -40.04 -14.73 -0.69
CA GLU A 755 -40.65 -16.01 -0.29
C GLU A 755 -39.71 -17.19 -0.60
N LEU A 756 -39.02 -17.17 -1.74
CA LEU A 756 -38.05 -18.19 -2.09
C LEU A 756 -36.87 -18.16 -1.13
N PHE A 757 -36.40 -16.96 -0.77
CA PHE A 757 -35.35 -16.79 0.20
C PHE A 757 -35.69 -17.44 1.54
N PHE A 758 -36.88 -17.17 2.08
CA PHE A 758 -37.35 -17.80 3.32
C PHE A 758 -37.43 -19.34 3.22
N LYS A 759 -37.95 -19.85 2.09
CA LYS A 759 -38.06 -21.31 1.88
C LYS A 759 -36.69 -22.01 1.87
N VAL A 760 -35.68 -21.37 1.28
CA VAL A 760 -34.32 -21.96 1.15
C VAL A 760 -33.49 -21.75 2.40
N THR A 761 -33.53 -20.57 2.97
CA THR A 761 -32.61 -20.20 4.07
C THR A 761 -33.19 -20.46 5.45
N GLY A 762 -34.51 -20.32 5.60
CA GLY A 762 -35.23 -20.46 6.88
C GLY A 762 -35.36 -19.17 7.68
N ILE A 763 -34.96 -18.02 7.15
CA ILE A 763 -35.11 -16.70 7.77
C ILE A 763 -35.74 -15.70 6.81
N THR A 764 -36.39 -14.67 7.37
CA THR A 764 -37.00 -13.61 6.58
C THR A 764 -35.92 -12.62 6.09
N GLN A 765 -36.29 -11.79 5.10
CA GLN A 765 -35.43 -10.71 4.62
C GLN A 765 -35.08 -9.72 5.75
N ASP A 766 -36.04 -9.37 6.60
CA ASP A 766 -35.88 -8.43 7.70
C ASP A 766 -34.90 -8.98 8.74
N ASP A 767 -35.01 -10.29 9.06
CA ASP A 767 -34.08 -10.96 9.96
C ASP A 767 -32.65 -11.01 9.37
N PHE A 768 -32.52 -11.28 8.07
CA PHE A 768 -31.24 -11.27 7.41
C PHE A 768 -30.62 -9.85 7.37
N GLY A 769 -31.44 -8.83 7.07
CA GLY A 769 -31.06 -7.43 7.15
C GLY A 769 -30.59 -7.03 8.56
N LEU A 770 -31.30 -7.49 9.58
CA LEU A 770 -30.93 -7.29 10.98
C LEU A 770 -29.59 -7.96 11.32
N LEU A 771 -29.36 -9.21 10.90
CA LEU A 771 -28.11 -9.94 11.11
C LEU A 771 -26.92 -9.26 10.40
N LYS A 772 -27.14 -8.69 9.21
CA LYS A 772 -26.15 -7.87 8.52
C LYS A 772 -25.82 -6.59 9.31
N SER A 773 -26.84 -5.87 9.77
CA SER A 773 -26.64 -4.64 10.56
C SER A 773 -25.92 -4.89 11.89
N LEU A 774 -26.01 -6.09 12.42
CA LEU A 774 -25.27 -6.57 13.60
C LEU A 774 -23.86 -7.11 13.23
N ASN A 775 -23.51 -7.03 11.95
CA ASN A 775 -22.22 -7.48 11.43
C ASN A 775 -21.92 -8.99 11.58
N VAL A 776 -22.98 -9.81 11.69
CA VAL A 776 -22.86 -11.28 11.75
C VAL A 776 -22.40 -11.86 10.42
N PHE A 777 -22.89 -11.29 9.31
CA PHE A 777 -22.54 -11.70 7.94
C PHE A 777 -21.84 -10.57 7.18
N ASN A 778 -20.81 -10.95 6.42
CA ASN A 778 -20.05 -10.02 5.58
C ASN A 778 -20.72 -9.89 4.21
N GLU A 779 -21.57 -8.87 4.07
CA GLU A 779 -22.34 -8.61 2.85
C GLU A 779 -21.46 -8.41 1.61
N SER A 780 -20.35 -7.67 1.73
CA SER A 780 -19.46 -7.40 0.61
C SER A 780 -18.85 -8.68 0.03
N LEU A 781 -18.36 -9.56 0.91
CA LEU A 781 -17.82 -10.86 0.47
C LEU A 781 -18.89 -11.81 -0.05
N MET A 782 -20.10 -11.74 0.51
CA MET A 782 -21.25 -12.50 -0.01
C MET A 782 -21.64 -12.05 -1.40
N ASN A 783 -21.77 -10.74 -1.64
CA ASN A 783 -22.08 -10.18 -2.96
C ASN A 783 -20.99 -10.54 -4.00
N GLU A 784 -19.73 -10.48 -3.61
CA GLU A 784 -18.61 -10.92 -4.46
C GLU A 784 -18.75 -12.42 -4.82
N ALA A 785 -19.03 -13.27 -3.83
CA ALA A 785 -19.16 -14.70 -4.04
C ALA A 785 -20.38 -15.04 -4.93
N VAL A 786 -21.52 -14.33 -4.75
CA VAL A 786 -22.71 -14.44 -5.62
C VAL A 786 -22.38 -14.07 -7.06
N PHE A 787 -21.73 -12.93 -7.24
CA PHE A 787 -21.38 -12.44 -8.57
C PHE A 787 -20.46 -13.41 -9.32
N GLN A 788 -19.43 -13.93 -8.65
CA GLN A 788 -18.50 -14.89 -9.25
C GLN A 788 -19.19 -16.21 -9.60
N PHE A 789 -20.11 -16.68 -8.74
CA PHE A 789 -20.89 -17.88 -8.99
C PHE A 789 -21.77 -17.74 -10.23
N LYS A 790 -22.52 -16.63 -10.34
CA LYS A 790 -23.35 -16.33 -11.51
C LYS A 790 -22.56 -16.32 -12.80
N ARG A 791 -21.44 -15.60 -12.81
CA ARG A 791 -20.62 -15.48 -13.99
C ARG A 791 -19.96 -16.80 -14.40
N TYR A 792 -19.57 -17.63 -13.43
CA TYR A 792 -19.12 -18.99 -13.70
C TYR A 792 -20.21 -19.85 -14.35
N GLU A 793 -21.44 -19.75 -13.87
CA GLU A 793 -22.59 -20.47 -14.44
C GLU A 793 -22.86 -20.02 -15.87
N ASP A 794 -22.84 -18.73 -16.15
CA ASP A 794 -23.01 -18.18 -17.50
C ASP A 794 -21.88 -18.65 -18.43
N ALA A 795 -20.63 -18.59 -18.00
CA ALA A 795 -19.48 -19.10 -18.76
C ALA A 795 -19.57 -20.62 -18.99
N SER A 796 -20.06 -21.39 -18.01
CA SER A 796 -20.26 -22.82 -18.12
C SER A 796 -21.36 -23.17 -19.13
N LEU A 797 -22.44 -22.38 -19.16
CA LEU A 797 -23.52 -22.53 -20.14
C LEU A 797 -23.05 -22.15 -21.55
N GLU A 798 -22.22 -21.13 -21.70
CA GLU A 798 -21.58 -20.78 -22.97
C GLU A 798 -20.60 -21.85 -23.43
N TYR A 799 -19.88 -22.48 -22.52
CA TYR A 799 -18.94 -23.56 -22.80
C TYR A 799 -19.61 -24.85 -23.29
N THR A 800 -20.76 -25.17 -22.71
CA THR A 800 -21.57 -26.37 -23.05
C THR A 800 -22.70 -26.07 -24.00
N GLY A 801 -23.03 -24.80 -24.20
CA GLY A 801 -24.16 -24.34 -24.99
C GLY A 801 -23.80 -23.87 -26.37
N ILE A 802 -24.78 -23.71 -27.20
CA ILE A 802 -24.71 -23.15 -28.53
C ILE A 802 -24.63 -21.63 -28.38
N ASN A 803 -23.57 -21.01 -28.90
CA ASN A 803 -23.42 -19.56 -28.88
C ASN A 803 -24.57 -18.91 -29.70
N ARG A 804 -25.30 -17.97 -29.12
CA ARG A 804 -26.55 -17.39 -29.64
C ARG A 804 -26.36 -16.29 -30.67
N TYR A 805 -25.20 -16.15 -31.28
CA TYR A 805 -25.03 -15.19 -32.37
C TYR A 805 -25.76 -15.66 -33.62
N GLU A 806 -26.63 -14.81 -34.14
CA GLU A 806 -27.60 -15.14 -35.19
C GLU A 806 -26.99 -15.62 -36.51
N ASN A 807 -25.68 -15.36 -36.77
CA ASN A 807 -25.05 -15.65 -38.08
C ASN A 807 -23.95 -16.69 -38.03
N ASP A 808 -23.36 -17.02 -36.89
CA ASP A 808 -22.40 -18.12 -36.73
C ASP A 808 -22.57 -18.72 -35.33
N LEU A 809 -23.21 -19.85 -35.26
CA LEU A 809 -23.31 -20.62 -34.06
C LEU A 809 -21.94 -21.09 -33.63
N MET A 810 -21.32 -20.35 -32.73
CA MET A 810 -20.02 -20.70 -32.12
C MET A 810 -20.28 -21.49 -30.83
N VAL A 811 -19.57 -22.60 -30.71
CA VAL A 811 -19.54 -23.41 -29.49
C VAL A 811 -18.10 -23.39 -28.97
N GLY A 812 -17.91 -23.13 -27.72
CA GLY A 812 -16.56 -23.22 -27.17
C GLY A 812 -16.38 -22.35 -25.95
N GLY A 813 -15.43 -22.78 -25.15
CA GLY A 813 -14.97 -21.99 -24.03
C GLY A 813 -14.03 -20.89 -24.45
N TYR A 814 -13.58 -20.16 -23.48
CA TYR A 814 -12.78 -18.97 -23.55
C TYR A 814 -11.58 -19.01 -24.51
N ASN A 815 -10.96 -20.18 -24.69
CA ASN A 815 -9.78 -20.37 -25.55
C ASN A 815 -10.05 -21.20 -26.82
N THR A 816 -11.26 -21.72 -27.01
CA THR A 816 -11.54 -22.62 -28.11
C THR A 816 -12.92 -22.26 -28.67
N GLN A 817 -12.94 -21.35 -29.62
CA GLN A 817 -14.16 -21.07 -30.38
C GLN A 817 -14.26 -22.09 -31.51
N MET A 818 -15.28 -22.90 -31.45
CA MET A 818 -15.59 -23.89 -32.52
C MET A 818 -16.91 -23.50 -33.15
N SER A 819 -16.96 -23.55 -34.44
CA SER A 819 -18.19 -23.33 -35.20
C SER A 819 -19.08 -24.58 -35.13
N VAL A 820 -20.40 -24.40 -35.16
CA VAL A 820 -21.35 -25.54 -35.25
C VAL A 820 -21.03 -26.45 -36.47
N LYS A 821 -20.36 -25.94 -37.48
CA LYS A 821 -19.89 -26.73 -38.63
C LYS A 821 -18.81 -27.75 -38.23
N ASP A 822 -18.07 -27.52 -37.13
CA ASP A 822 -17.03 -28.42 -36.64
C ASP A 822 -17.61 -29.67 -35.95
N PHE A 823 -18.91 -29.65 -35.68
CA PHE A 823 -19.66 -30.75 -35.06
C PHE A 823 -20.57 -31.50 -36.07
N ARG A 824 -20.63 -31.09 -37.32
CA ARG A 824 -21.31 -31.76 -38.40
C ARG A 824 -20.36 -32.52 -39.28
#